data_f96bb16eec4501551da000ba0758bfae
#
_entry.id   f96bb16eec4501551da000ba0758bfae
#
_cell.length_a   1.000
_cell.length_b   1.000
_cell.length_c   1.000
_cell.angle_alpha   90.00
_cell.angle_beta   90.00
_cell.angle_gamma   90.00
#
_symmetry.space_group_name_H-M   'P 1'
#
loop_
_entity.id
_entity.type
_entity.pdbx_description
1 polymer ?
#
loop_
_entity_poly.entity_id
_entity_poly.type
_entity_poly.pdbx_seq_one_letter_code
_entity_poly.pdbx_strand_id
1 'polypeptide(L)'
;MLNTVSIGKKWVLWAVLALVAVQALQIAFVVHRESLTWDEDDHMFAGYMMWKTGDYGLNPEHPPLVKLLATLPLLGEKLWVPQLENRDFKTEAYLGGREWLARNDGASQRLVFRMRLAAGLLALALSLLIFFAAREWFGTPAALVALVVATFDPNLLAHSALVTTDMGVSLFFLASIYAFYRYVKRPTLLRLLLAGLAAGLLLATKHSGILLAPMLLLLIAGEIAFAPKGSRGRTALRLGGAFAAIVVIGVTILWAFYGFRYAARPAPLVLSTSLANYAGGLSHFNSTAVLTIAHLHLLPESYLMGLVDVKLMAQFYSSFVFEKLYAHGVWWDFPAVIVIKTTLGLLALLALAATAIIAGCLRGKRREILYLFVPGAFYLAVAMLAGMNIGARHILPLYAISAILAGAGLAALAASSRRWTRIAAWVGAALVVAHVASALSVFPNYMAYANEAWGGPKNTYKLLSDSNDDWGQQLYQVKEWQDRHPGQECWFAYFAFPVIDPAVYGIHCHHLPNLDTGWFGSPEVVPPVISGNVFLSVADLMGSEWSDNRLNPYMSFHALRPDAQIDYSVLVYRGTFRIDQAAALSRVQRANGLMHEHQPVQALALAREAAAIDPEGIDAQNTLGNIAAELGQKDEARKAWQAALASARQLEPDAGKGYILDIEAKMKKL
;
A
#
# COMPACT_ATOMS: atom_id res chain seq x y z
N MET A 1 5.43 38.01 -33.03
CA MET A 1 4.12 37.35 -33.12
C MET A 1 4.37 35.92 -33.53
N LEU A 2 4.56 35.01 -32.59
CA LEU A 2 4.58 33.59 -32.86
C LEU A 2 3.13 33.13 -32.76
N ASN A 3 2.58 32.70 -33.90
CA ASN A 3 1.29 32.05 -33.98
C ASN A 3 1.25 30.92 -32.95
N THR A 4 0.44 31.09 -31.92
CA THR A 4 -0.01 29.95 -31.10
C THR A 4 -0.72 29.03 -32.08
N VAL A 5 -0.07 27.91 -32.38
CA VAL A 5 -0.69 26.83 -33.14
C VAL A 5 -1.97 26.47 -32.39
N SER A 6 -3.09 26.94 -32.91
CA SER A 6 -4.43 26.56 -32.50
C SER A 6 -4.58 25.07 -32.87
N ILE A 7 -4.16 24.17 -31.97
CA ILE A 7 -4.48 22.76 -32.11
C ILE A 7 -6.00 22.69 -32.09
N GLY A 8 -6.61 22.38 -33.22
CA GLY A 8 -8.05 22.35 -33.35
C GLY A 8 -8.67 21.46 -32.28
N LYS A 9 -9.81 21.84 -31.70
CA LYS A 9 -10.49 21.12 -30.60
C LYS A 9 -10.62 19.60 -30.83
N LYS A 10 -10.74 19.19 -32.09
CA LYS A 10 -10.84 17.78 -32.51
C LYS A 10 -9.54 16.99 -32.23
N TRP A 11 -8.38 17.55 -32.55
CA TRP A 11 -7.09 16.87 -32.31
C TRP A 11 -6.81 16.65 -30.84
N VAL A 12 -7.17 17.62 -29.98
CA VAL A 12 -7.03 17.44 -28.52
C VAL A 12 -7.89 16.27 -28.02
N LEU A 13 -9.13 16.18 -28.51
CA LEU A 13 -10.03 15.07 -28.15
C LEU A 13 -9.43 13.72 -28.57
N TRP A 14 -8.96 13.60 -29.81
CA TRP A 14 -8.35 12.35 -30.30
C TRP A 14 -7.07 11.98 -29.53
N ALA A 15 -6.23 12.97 -29.20
CA ALA A 15 -5.03 12.73 -28.38
C ALA A 15 -5.39 12.22 -26.97
N VAL A 16 -6.40 12.82 -26.33
CA VAL A 16 -6.89 12.36 -25.01
C VAL A 16 -7.45 10.94 -25.10
N LEU A 17 -8.31 10.68 -26.09
CA LEU A 17 -8.91 9.35 -26.28
C LEU A 17 -7.83 8.29 -26.56
N ALA A 18 -6.83 8.61 -27.38
CA ALA A 18 -5.71 7.71 -27.67
C ALA A 18 -4.88 7.40 -26.42
N LEU A 19 -4.53 8.40 -25.60
CA LEU A 19 -3.78 8.19 -24.37
C LEU A 19 -4.56 7.39 -23.33
N VAL A 20 -5.84 7.69 -23.14
CA VAL A 20 -6.72 6.91 -22.24
C VAL A 20 -6.88 5.47 -22.74
N ALA A 21 -7.01 5.26 -24.06
CA ALA A 21 -7.06 3.91 -24.64
C ALA A 21 -5.74 3.14 -24.42
N VAL A 22 -4.58 3.80 -24.62
CA VAL A 22 -3.27 3.21 -24.33
C VAL A 22 -3.17 2.82 -22.86
N GLN A 23 -3.55 3.69 -21.94
CA GLN A 23 -3.56 3.38 -20.51
C GLN A 23 -4.50 2.21 -20.18
N ALA A 24 -5.71 2.19 -20.74
CA ALA A 24 -6.65 1.10 -20.54
C ALA A 24 -6.09 -0.26 -21.06
N LEU A 25 -5.38 -0.25 -22.18
CA LEU A 25 -4.71 -1.45 -22.71
C LEU A 25 -3.56 -1.91 -21.79
N GLN A 26 -2.73 -0.97 -21.30
CA GLN A 26 -1.68 -1.32 -20.32
C GLN A 26 -2.28 -1.94 -19.06
N ILE A 27 -3.33 -1.32 -18.49
CA ILE A 27 -4.05 -1.84 -17.32
C ILE A 27 -4.59 -3.24 -17.59
N ALA A 28 -5.29 -3.45 -18.69
CA ALA A 28 -5.87 -4.75 -19.03
C ALA A 28 -4.79 -5.83 -19.18
N PHE A 29 -3.63 -5.47 -19.73
CA PHE A 29 -2.51 -6.40 -19.89
C PHE A 29 -1.88 -6.75 -18.54
N VAL A 30 -1.60 -5.77 -17.68
CA VAL A 30 -1.08 -5.97 -16.33
C VAL A 30 -2.02 -6.86 -15.52
N VAL A 31 -3.32 -6.55 -15.51
CA VAL A 31 -4.34 -7.35 -14.80
C VAL A 31 -4.34 -8.81 -15.23
N HIS A 32 -4.06 -9.09 -16.50
CA HIS A 32 -4.03 -10.46 -17.01
C HIS A 32 -2.73 -11.20 -16.69
N ARG A 33 -1.65 -10.46 -16.41
CA ARG A 33 -0.31 -11.04 -16.15
C ARG A 33 -0.01 -11.25 -14.67
N GLU A 34 -0.58 -10.44 -13.79
CA GLU A 34 -0.28 -10.47 -12.36
C GLU A 34 -1.26 -11.35 -11.57
N SER A 35 -0.73 -12.22 -10.72
CA SER A 35 -1.50 -12.91 -9.68
C SER A 35 -2.03 -11.93 -8.64
N LEU A 36 -2.84 -12.41 -7.69
CA LEU A 36 -3.29 -11.61 -6.55
C LEU A 36 -2.11 -11.00 -5.78
N THR A 37 -2.34 -9.81 -5.25
CA THR A 37 -1.46 -9.17 -4.25
C THR A 37 -2.04 -9.35 -2.86
N TRP A 38 -1.21 -9.21 -1.81
CA TRP A 38 -1.54 -9.50 -0.42
C TRP A 38 -2.92 -9.01 0.04
N ASP A 39 -3.27 -7.75 -0.20
CA ASP A 39 -4.49 -7.15 0.34
C ASP A 39 -5.75 -7.40 -0.51
N GLU A 40 -5.66 -8.06 -1.68
CA GLU A 40 -6.78 -8.04 -2.63
C GLU A 40 -7.92 -9.00 -2.29
N ASP A 41 -7.62 -10.18 -1.76
CA ASP A 41 -8.64 -11.20 -1.49
C ASP A 41 -9.59 -10.77 -0.38
N ASP A 42 -9.08 -10.18 0.69
CA ASP A 42 -9.89 -9.66 1.79
C ASP A 42 -10.71 -8.43 1.38
N HIS A 43 -10.14 -7.52 0.56
CA HIS A 43 -10.88 -6.38 0.00
C HIS A 43 -12.03 -6.82 -0.90
N MET A 44 -11.78 -7.82 -1.76
CA MET A 44 -12.78 -8.38 -2.67
C MET A 44 -13.90 -9.07 -1.89
N PHE A 45 -13.53 -9.91 -0.93
CA PHE A 45 -14.48 -10.60 -0.07
C PHE A 45 -15.29 -9.63 0.78
N ALA A 46 -14.65 -8.72 1.48
CA ALA A 46 -15.34 -7.71 2.29
C ALA A 46 -16.29 -6.85 1.43
N GLY A 47 -15.87 -6.44 0.22
CA GLY A 47 -16.72 -5.68 -0.69
C GLY A 47 -17.96 -6.45 -1.13
N TYR A 48 -17.83 -7.74 -1.44
CA TYR A 48 -18.96 -8.60 -1.77
C TYR A 48 -19.92 -8.77 -0.57
N MET A 49 -19.37 -8.98 0.64
CA MET A 49 -20.16 -9.10 1.87
C MET A 49 -20.88 -7.81 2.25
N MET A 50 -20.25 -6.64 2.04
CA MET A 50 -20.91 -5.34 2.21
C MET A 50 -22.18 -5.22 1.37
N TRP A 51 -22.16 -5.66 0.12
CA TRP A 51 -23.33 -5.66 -0.76
C TRP A 51 -24.39 -6.67 -0.33
N LYS A 52 -23.98 -7.89 0.05
CA LYS A 52 -24.91 -9.01 0.29
C LYS A 52 -25.53 -8.96 1.67
N THR A 53 -24.79 -8.58 2.68
CA THR A 53 -25.22 -8.65 4.09
C THR A 53 -25.13 -7.31 4.81
N GLY A 54 -24.47 -6.32 4.23
CA GLY A 54 -24.14 -5.07 4.90
C GLY A 54 -23.09 -5.26 6.00
N ASP A 55 -22.22 -6.26 5.92
CA ASP A 55 -21.14 -6.45 6.89
C ASP A 55 -19.95 -5.55 6.54
N TYR A 56 -19.79 -4.48 7.32
CA TYR A 56 -18.66 -3.54 7.19
C TYR A 56 -17.54 -3.84 8.17
N GLY A 57 -17.66 -4.90 8.97
CA GLY A 57 -16.69 -5.24 10.01
C GLY A 57 -15.59 -6.19 9.57
N LEU A 58 -15.63 -6.75 8.34
CA LEU A 58 -14.63 -7.71 7.87
C LEU A 58 -13.28 -7.08 7.52
N ASN A 59 -13.25 -5.86 7.03
CA ASN A 59 -12.00 -5.16 6.69
C ASN A 59 -12.17 -3.66 7.01
N PRO A 60 -12.25 -3.29 8.31
CA PRO A 60 -12.49 -1.91 8.73
C PRO A 60 -11.30 -0.98 8.51
N GLU A 61 -10.07 -1.49 8.40
CA GLU A 61 -8.85 -0.72 8.11
C GLU A 61 -8.92 0.01 6.77
N HIS A 62 -9.83 -0.38 5.90
CA HIS A 62 -10.07 0.27 4.62
C HIS A 62 -11.56 0.65 4.47
N PRO A 63 -11.90 1.93 4.23
CA PRO A 63 -13.26 2.36 3.97
C PRO A 63 -13.88 1.72 2.71
N PRO A 64 -15.21 1.70 2.54
CA PRO A 64 -15.92 0.77 1.66
C PRO A 64 -15.92 1.12 0.17
N LEU A 65 -15.63 2.36 -0.26
CA LEU A 65 -15.91 2.83 -1.63
C LEU A 65 -15.26 1.96 -2.71
N VAL A 66 -13.94 1.69 -2.62
CA VAL A 66 -13.23 0.94 -3.65
C VAL A 66 -13.68 -0.52 -3.67
N LYS A 67 -13.87 -1.11 -2.49
CA LYS A 67 -14.35 -2.49 -2.33
C LYS A 67 -15.73 -2.68 -2.96
N LEU A 68 -16.66 -1.76 -2.71
CA LEU A 68 -18.00 -1.75 -3.31
C LEU A 68 -17.94 -1.56 -4.82
N LEU A 69 -17.10 -0.66 -5.33
CA LEU A 69 -16.93 -0.44 -6.76
C LEU A 69 -16.36 -1.69 -7.46
N ALA A 70 -15.29 -2.26 -6.90
CA ALA A 70 -14.62 -3.42 -7.49
C ALA A 70 -15.55 -4.63 -7.57
N THR A 71 -16.38 -4.86 -6.55
CA THR A 71 -17.28 -6.02 -6.49
C THR A 71 -18.65 -5.80 -7.17
N LEU A 72 -18.94 -4.58 -7.65
CA LEU A 72 -20.17 -4.27 -8.36
C LEU A 72 -20.48 -5.22 -9.53
N PRO A 73 -19.49 -5.64 -10.37
CA PRO A 73 -19.74 -6.58 -11.46
C PRO A 73 -20.21 -7.97 -11.02
N LEU A 74 -20.09 -8.31 -9.72
CA LEU A 74 -20.43 -9.63 -9.19
C LEU A 74 -21.84 -9.71 -8.58
N LEU A 75 -22.59 -8.60 -8.52
CA LEU A 75 -23.89 -8.55 -7.82
C LEU A 75 -24.94 -9.51 -8.39
N GLY A 76 -24.84 -9.87 -9.67
CA GLY A 76 -25.70 -10.86 -10.33
C GLY A 76 -25.28 -12.32 -10.11
N GLU A 77 -24.10 -12.57 -9.56
CA GLU A 77 -23.56 -13.91 -9.36
C GLU A 77 -24.09 -14.51 -8.04
N LYS A 78 -24.36 -15.81 -8.05
CA LYS A 78 -24.66 -16.59 -6.84
C LYS A 78 -23.38 -17.29 -6.39
N LEU A 79 -22.58 -16.56 -5.62
CA LEU A 79 -21.31 -17.07 -5.11
C LEU A 79 -21.51 -17.75 -3.76
N TRP A 80 -20.74 -18.81 -3.52
CA TRP A 80 -20.63 -19.43 -2.22
C TRP A 80 -19.99 -18.45 -1.23
N VAL A 81 -20.38 -18.49 0.03
CA VAL A 81 -19.86 -17.60 1.10
C VAL A 81 -19.48 -18.45 2.29
N PRO A 82 -18.32 -18.24 2.92
CA PRO A 82 -17.96 -18.93 4.15
C PRO A 82 -18.90 -18.55 5.30
N GLN A 83 -19.03 -19.45 6.28
CA GLN A 83 -19.73 -19.13 7.51
C GLN A 83 -18.84 -18.21 8.36
N LEU A 84 -19.39 -17.08 8.80
CA LEU A 84 -18.69 -16.14 9.67
C LEU A 84 -18.91 -16.51 11.14
N GLU A 85 -17.86 -16.47 11.95
CA GLU A 85 -17.82 -17.03 13.31
C GLU A 85 -17.48 -16.01 14.41
N ASN A 86 -17.46 -14.71 14.12
CA ASN A 86 -16.99 -13.66 15.04
C ASN A 86 -15.53 -13.85 15.50
N ARG A 87 -14.66 -14.34 14.63
CA ARG A 87 -13.22 -14.35 14.86
C ARG A 87 -12.68 -12.91 14.86
N ASP A 88 -11.42 -12.73 15.19
CA ASP A 88 -10.74 -11.48 14.93
C ASP A 88 -10.97 -11.03 13.48
N PHE A 89 -11.26 -9.74 13.28
CA PHE A 89 -11.74 -9.25 11.99
C PHE A 89 -10.73 -9.43 10.85
N LYS A 90 -9.42 -9.35 11.15
CA LYS A 90 -8.38 -9.60 10.15
C LYS A 90 -8.32 -11.08 9.78
N THR A 91 -8.26 -11.95 10.77
CA THR A 91 -8.26 -13.40 10.55
C THR A 91 -9.50 -13.83 9.76
N GLU A 92 -10.68 -13.30 10.10
CA GLU A 92 -11.93 -13.65 9.40
C GLU A 92 -11.97 -13.11 7.97
N ALA A 93 -11.41 -11.93 7.72
CA ALA A 93 -11.36 -11.32 6.39
C ALA A 93 -10.38 -12.06 5.46
N TYR A 94 -9.13 -12.28 5.90
CA TYR A 94 -8.11 -12.95 5.08
C TYR A 94 -8.44 -14.42 4.82
N LEU A 95 -8.74 -15.22 5.86
CA LEU A 95 -9.09 -16.63 5.67
C LEU A 95 -10.40 -16.78 4.89
N GLY A 96 -11.38 -15.91 5.16
CA GLY A 96 -12.64 -15.87 4.42
C GLY A 96 -12.45 -15.49 2.96
N GLY A 97 -11.60 -14.53 2.65
CA GLY A 97 -11.25 -14.09 1.30
C GLY A 97 -10.59 -15.19 0.50
N ARG A 98 -9.56 -15.83 1.09
CA ARG A 98 -8.88 -16.98 0.50
C ARG A 98 -9.85 -18.12 0.15
N GLU A 99 -10.68 -18.54 1.10
CA GLU A 99 -11.62 -19.64 0.89
C GLU A 99 -12.71 -19.25 -0.14
N TRP A 100 -13.19 -18.02 -0.06
CA TRP A 100 -14.20 -17.50 -0.99
C TRP A 100 -13.71 -17.47 -2.43
N LEU A 101 -12.49 -16.98 -2.70
CA LEU A 101 -11.91 -16.98 -4.04
C LEU A 101 -11.57 -18.40 -4.50
N ALA A 102 -10.98 -19.24 -3.64
CA ALA A 102 -10.62 -20.61 -4.00
C ALA A 102 -11.84 -21.42 -4.45
N ARG A 103 -12.98 -21.29 -3.77
CA ARG A 103 -14.20 -22.04 -4.11
C ARG A 103 -14.99 -21.45 -5.28
N ASN A 104 -14.95 -20.15 -5.50
CA ASN A 104 -15.77 -19.49 -6.52
C ASN A 104 -15.03 -19.23 -7.83
N ASP A 105 -13.73 -19.01 -7.78
CA ASP A 105 -12.92 -18.61 -8.94
C ASP A 105 -11.79 -19.61 -9.23
N GLY A 106 -11.09 -20.08 -8.20
CA GLY A 106 -9.97 -21.01 -8.32
C GLY A 106 -8.94 -20.53 -9.34
N ALA A 107 -8.43 -21.46 -10.14
CA ALA A 107 -7.43 -21.18 -11.17
C ALA A 107 -7.94 -20.32 -12.34
N SER A 108 -9.25 -20.11 -12.48
CA SER A 108 -9.81 -19.32 -13.60
C SER A 108 -9.52 -17.84 -13.50
N GLN A 109 -9.39 -17.32 -12.27
CA GLN A 109 -9.15 -15.90 -11.94
C GLN A 109 -10.11 -14.92 -12.65
N ARG A 110 -11.27 -15.42 -13.12
CA ARG A 110 -12.27 -14.65 -13.86
C ARG A 110 -12.91 -13.56 -13.00
N LEU A 111 -13.20 -13.88 -11.74
CA LEU A 111 -13.80 -12.91 -10.82
C LEU A 111 -12.80 -11.83 -10.47
N VAL A 112 -11.55 -12.20 -10.17
CA VAL A 112 -10.44 -11.28 -9.91
C VAL A 112 -10.25 -10.32 -11.09
N PHE A 113 -10.20 -10.84 -12.32
CA PHE A 113 -10.06 -10.03 -13.53
C PHE A 113 -11.18 -8.98 -13.64
N ARG A 114 -12.45 -9.36 -13.42
CA ARG A 114 -13.60 -8.45 -13.49
C ARG A 114 -13.54 -7.38 -12.41
N MET A 115 -13.17 -7.74 -11.19
CA MET A 115 -13.05 -6.80 -10.07
C MET A 115 -11.90 -5.80 -10.29
N ARG A 116 -10.76 -6.28 -10.75
CA ARG A 116 -9.62 -5.41 -11.10
C ARG A 116 -9.94 -4.45 -12.25
N LEU A 117 -10.66 -4.89 -13.28
CA LEU A 117 -11.09 -3.96 -14.34
C LEU A 117 -12.03 -2.87 -13.82
N ALA A 118 -12.93 -3.22 -12.88
CA ALA A 118 -13.79 -2.20 -12.26
C ALA A 118 -12.98 -1.22 -11.41
N ALA A 119 -12.00 -1.69 -10.63
CA ALA A 119 -11.07 -0.83 -9.89
C ALA A 119 -10.24 0.06 -10.83
N GLY A 120 -9.79 -0.48 -11.97
CA GLY A 120 -9.02 0.25 -13.00
C GLY A 120 -9.71 1.48 -13.57
N LEU A 121 -11.04 1.56 -13.50
CA LEU A 121 -11.78 2.77 -13.89
C LEU A 121 -11.38 4.01 -13.06
N LEU A 122 -10.93 3.81 -11.82
CA LEU A 122 -10.44 4.91 -10.97
C LEU A 122 -9.15 5.52 -11.53
N ALA A 123 -8.25 4.70 -12.10
CA ALA A 123 -7.02 5.18 -12.72
C ALA A 123 -7.31 6.00 -14.00
N LEU A 124 -8.24 5.53 -14.84
CA LEU A 124 -8.66 6.27 -16.02
C LEU A 124 -9.34 7.59 -15.64
N ALA A 125 -10.18 7.58 -14.60
CA ALA A 125 -10.81 8.78 -14.07
C ALA A 125 -9.78 9.77 -13.50
N LEU A 126 -8.73 9.28 -12.81
CA LEU A 126 -7.63 10.12 -12.32
C LEU A 126 -6.89 10.79 -13.47
N SER A 127 -6.54 10.05 -14.52
CA SER A 127 -5.83 10.60 -15.69
C SER A 127 -6.66 11.66 -16.41
N LEU A 128 -7.96 11.46 -16.57
CA LEU A 128 -8.87 12.48 -17.09
C LEU A 128 -8.96 13.70 -16.17
N LEU A 129 -9.01 13.50 -14.85
CA LEU A 129 -9.03 14.60 -13.89
C LEU A 129 -7.72 15.41 -13.93
N ILE A 130 -6.56 14.74 -14.02
CA ILE A 130 -5.26 15.38 -14.23
C ILE A 130 -5.29 16.27 -15.48
N PHE A 131 -5.81 15.74 -16.61
CA PHE A 131 -5.95 16.52 -17.84
C PHE A 131 -6.85 17.74 -17.65
N PHE A 132 -8.05 17.58 -17.07
CA PHE A 132 -8.99 18.69 -16.91
C PHE A 132 -8.49 19.75 -15.92
N ALA A 133 -7.89 19.34 -14.79
CA ALA A 133 -7.30 20.26 -13.83
C ALA A 133 -6.12 21.04 -14.44
N ALA A 134 -5.18 20.33 -15.08
CA ALA A 134 -4.04 20.97 -15.75
C ALA A 134 -4.48 21.92 -16.87
N ARG A 135 -5.52 21.55 -17.63
CA ARG A 135 -6.08 22.38 -18.70
C ARG A 135 -6.70 23.66 -18.16
N GLU A 136 -7.50 23.60 -17.08
CA GLU A 136 -8.12 24.78 -16.47
C GLU A 136 -7.06 25.68 -15.84
N TRP A 137 -6.05 25.10 -15.22
CA TRP A 137 -5.01 25.84 -14.48
C TRP A 137 -3.93 26.42 -15.39
N PHE A 138 -3.42 25.62 -16.35
CA PHE A 138 -2.21 25.95 -17.10
C PHE A 138 -2.38 25.91 -18.62
N GLY A 139 -3.55 25.51 -19.12
CA GLY A 139 -3.85 25.44 -20.54
C GLY A 139 -3.63 24.08 -21.18
N THR A 140 -4.05 23.95 -22.44
CA THR A 140 -4.06 22.66 -23.18
C THR A 140 -2.69 22.02 -23.35
N PRO A 141 -1.59 22.75 -23.67
CA PRO A 141 -0.27 22.13 -23.80
C PRO A 141 0.19 21.48 -22.48
N ALA A 142 0.00 22.18 -21.34
CA ALA A 142 0.32 21.62 -20.03
C ALA A 142 -0.49 20.36 -19.73
N ALA A 143 -1.78 20.36 -20.07
CA ALA A 143 -2.67 19.24 -19.85
C ALA A 143 -2.28 17.98 -20.65
N LEU A 144 -1.90 18.15 -21.91
CA LEU A 144 -1.46 17.02 -22.74
C LEU A 144 -0.16 16.40 -22.21
N VAL A 145 0.82 17.22 -21.82
CA VAL A 145 2.06 16.72 -21.19
C VAL A 145 1.74 16.01 -19.88
N ALA A 146 0.92 16.60 -19.02
CA ALA A 146 0.52 15.98 -17.75
C ALA A 146 -0.19 14.63 -17.97
N LEU A 147 -1.05 14.53 -18.99
CA LEU A 147 -1.71 13.28 -19.33
C LEU A 147 -0.72 12.23 -19.84
N VAL A 148 0.25 12.60 -20.69
CA VAL A 148 1.31 11.66 -21.13
C VAL A 148 2.10 11.17 -19.92
N VAL A 149 2.54 12.06 -19.04
CA VAL A 149 3.27 11.68 -17.83
C VAL A 149 2.45 10.73 -16.97
N ALA A 150 1.17 11.02 -16.71
CA ALA A 150 0.33 10.14 -15.90
C ALA A 150 0.03 8.79 -16.58
N THR A 151 -0.15 8.75 -17.92
CA THR A 151 -0.41 7.53 -18.70
C THR A 151 0.77 6.54 -18.65
N PHE A 152 1.99 7.06 -18.52
CA PHE A 152 3.22 6.26 -18.52
C PHE A 152 3.98 6.33 -17.20
N ASP A 153 3.35 6.76 -16.10
CA ASP A 153 4.00 6.71 -14.79
C ASP A 153 3.99 5.28 -14.25
N PRO A 154 5.19 4.66 -13.99
CA PRO A 154 5.25 3.27 -13.53
C PRO A 154 4.52 3.03 -12.21
N ASN A 155 4.55 3.99 -11.26
CA ASN A 155 3.90 3.82 -9.97
C ASN A 155 2.37 3.91 -10.08
N LEU A 156 1.86 4.83 -10.92
CA LEU A 156 0.42 4.88 -11.21
C LEU A 156 -0.04 3.60 -11.93
N LEU A 157 0.76 3.06 -12.85
CA LEU A 157 0.44 1.83 -13.58
C LEU A 157 0.49 0.60 -12.67
N ALA A 158 1.49 0.47 -11.80
CA ALA A 158 1.63 -0.63 -10.84
C ALA A 158 0.38 -0.81 -9.96
N HIS A 159 -0.23 0.30 -9.54
CA HIS A 159 -1.38 0.27 -8.64
C HIS A 159 -2.71 0.57 -9.34
N SER A 160 -2.72 0.66 -10.67
CA SER A 160 -3.87 1.18 -11.44
C SER A 160 -5.13 0.34 -11.34
N ALA A 161 -5.00 -0.97 -11.21
CA ALA A 161 -6.13 -1.90 -11.25
C ALA A 161 -6.22 -2.81 -10.02
N LEU A 162 -5.29 -2.70 -9.09
CA LEU A 162 -5.37 -3.47 -7.85
C LEU A 162 -6.61 -3.07 -7.06
N VAL A 163 -7.27 -4.04 -6.44
CA VAL A 163 -8.45 -3.79 -5.61
C VAL A 163 -7.99 -3.29 -4.23
N THR A 164 -7.31 -2.14 -4.25
CA THR A 164 -6.80 -1.43 -3.08
C THR A 164 -7.27 0.02 -3.09
N THR A 165 -7.13 0.70 -1.98
CA THR A 165 -7.67 2.06 -1.81
C THR A 165 -6.82 3.16 -2.45
N ASP A 166 -5.62 2.84 -2.95
CA ASP A 166 -4.57 3.81 -3.28
C ASP A 166 -4.88 4.64 -4.52
N MET A 167 -5.43 4.02 -5.56
CA MET A 167 -5.86 4.75 -6.75
C MET A 167 -7.08 5.62 -6.46
N GLY A 168 -8.00 5.12 -5.64
CA GLY A 168 -9.18 5.88 -5.21
C GLY A 168 -8.80 7.12 -4.41
N VAL A 169 -7.89 7.00 -3.43
CA VAL A 169 -7.42 8.17 -2.66
C VAL A 169 -6.73 9.18 -3.56
N SER A 170 -5.94 8.75 -4.54
CA SER A 170 -5.26 9.65 -5.49
C SER A 170 -6.27 10.45 -6.33
N LEU A 171 -7.31 9.78 -6.82
CA LEU A 171 -8.40 10.41 -7.58
C LEU A 171 -9.15 11.44 -6.72
N PHE A 172 -9.67 11.03 -5.58
CA PHE A 172 -10.55 11.89 -4.79
C PHE A 172 -9.80 12.96 -4.00
N PHE A 173 -8.51 12.76 -3.71
CA PHE A 173 -7.64 13.79 -3.20
C PHE A 173 -7.51 14.96 -4.20
N LEU A 174 -7.13 14.66 -5.45
CA LEU A 174 -7.04 15.68 -6.49
C LEU A 174 -8.42 16.32 -6.79
N ALA A 175 -9.48 15.49 -6.82
CA ALA A 175 -10.85 15.96 -7.04
C ALA A 175 -11.30 16.96 -5.98
N SER A 176 -11.00 16.70 -4.70
CA SER A 176 -11.35 17.57 -3.59
C SER A 176 -10.64 18.92 -3.67
N ILE A 177 -9.34 18.91 -3.95
CA ILE A 177 -8.53 20.13 -4.12
C ILE A 177 -9.05 20.93 -5.32
N TYR A 178 -9.28 20.26 -6.45
CA TYR A 178 -9.76 20.91 -7.67
C TYR A 178 -11.19 21.47 -7.53
N ALA A 179 -12.09 20.72 -6.90
CA ALA A 179 -13.45 21.18 -6.64
C ALA A 179 -13.49 22.39 -5.69
N PHE A 180 -12.67 22.36 -4.63
CA PHE A 180 -12.52 23.50 -3.72
C PHE A 180 -11.95 24.73 -4.43
N TYR A 181 -10.89 24.58 -5.25
CA TYR A 181 -10.37 25.66 -6.10
C TYR A 181 -11.47 26.29 -6.98
N ARG A 182 -12.28 25.46 -7.63
CA ARG A 182 -13.37 25.95 -8.48
C ARG A 182 -14.44 26.69 -7.69
N TYR A 183 -14.74 26.25 -6.46
CA TYR A 183 -15.63 26.95 -5.55
C TYR A 183 -15.06 28.33 -5.17
N VAL A 184 -13.81 28.39 -4.75
CA VAL A 184 -13.14 29.65 -4.36
C VAL A 184 -13.17 30.66 -5.52
N LYS A 185 -12.92 30.19 -6.75
CA LYS A 185 -12.88 31.05 -7.95
C LYS A 185 -14.25 31.59 -8.34
N ARG A 186 -15.31 30.80 -8.19
CA ARG A 186 -16.71 31.19 -8.47
C ARG A 186 -17.63 30.46 -7.48
N PRO A 187 -17.97 31.08 -6.37
CA PRO A 187 -18.78 30.43 -5.33
C PRO A 187 -20.24 30.27 -5.83
N THR A 188 -20.64 29.00 -6.02
CA THR A 188 -22.02 28.60 -6.31
C THR A 188 -22.36 27.39 -5.48
N LEU A 189 -23.67 27.17 -5.21
CA LEU A 189 -24.13 26.01 -4.45
C LEU A 189 -23.67 24.70 -5.11
N LEU A 190 -23.80 24.56 -6.42
CA LEU A 190 -23.36 23.34 -7.12
C LEU A 190 -21.86 23.05 -6.89
N ARG A 191 -20.99 24.06 -6.92
CA ARG A 191 -19.56 23.88 -6.67
C ARG A 191 -19.25 23.52 -5.22
N LEU A 192 -20.03 24.07 -4.28
CA LEU A 192 -19.94 23.69 -2.87
C LEU A 192 -20.35 22.23 -2.68
N LEU A 193 -21.47 21.81 -3.27
CA LEU A 193 -21.94 20.43 -3.22
C LEU A 193 -20.93 19.45 -3.85
N LEU A 194 -20.34 19.83 -5.00
CA LEU A 194 -19.29 19.01 -5.65
C LEU A 194 -18.01 18.92 -4.80
N ALA A 195 -17.62 20.00 -4.09
CA ALA A 195 -16.49 19.95 -3.17
C ALA A 195 -16.76 19.05 -1.96
N GLY A 196 -17.96 19.14 -1.39
CA GLY A 196 -18.41 18.26 -0.31
C GLY A 196 -18.53 16.79 -0.76
N LEU A 197 -19.06 16.54 -1.96
CA LEU A 197 -19.12 15.20 -2.54
C LEU A 197 -17.72 14.60 -2.73
N ALA A 198 -16.79 15.35 -3.33
CA ALA A 198 -15.42 14.88 -3.51
C ALA A 198 -14.74 14.58 -2.17
N ALA A 199 -14.93 15.43 -1.15
CA ALA A 199 -14.43 15.21 0.20
C ALA A 199 -15.02 13.95 0.84
N GLY A 200 -16.32 13.71 0.69
CA GLY A 200 -16.98 12.51 1.20
C GLY A 200 -16.52 11.23 0.50
N LEU A 201 -16.34 11.26 -0.82
CA LEU A 201 -15.77 10.15 -1.58
C LEU A 201 -14.33 9.86 -1.15
N LEU A 202 -13.54 10.90 -0.86
CA LEU A 202 -12.19 10.73 -0.30
C LEU A 202 -12.21 10.04 1.06
N LEU A 203 -13.08 10.48 1.98
CA LEU A 203 -13.24 9.85 3.30
C LEU A 203 -13.70 8.39 3.19
N ALA A 204 -14.62 8.09 2.26
CA ALA A 204 -15.10 6.74 2.00
C ALA A 204 -14.08 5.83 1.28
N THR A 205 -12.95 6.39 0.83
CA THR A 205 -11.91 5.66 0.11
C THR A 205 -10.76 5.19 1.02
N LYS A 206 -10.20 6.08 1.83
CA LYS A 206 -9.05 5.76 2.70
C LYS A 206 -9.05 6.66 3.93
N HIS A 207 -8.62 6.13 5.08
CA HIS A 207 -8.56 6.90 6.34
C HIS A 207 -7.68 8.15 6.25
N SER A 208 -6.64 8.14 5.41
CA SER A 208 -5.83 9.34 5.13
C SER A 208 -6.64 10.49 4.50
N GLY A 209 -7.85 10.24 4.03
CA GLY A 209 -8.78 11.28 3.58
C GLY A 209 -9.09 12.36 4.62
N ILE A 210 -8.98 12.04 5.92
CA ILE A 210 -9.14 13.01 7.01
C ILE A 210 -8.12 14.17 6.92
N LEU A 211 -6.96 13.95 6.29
CA LEU A 211 -5.93 14.96 6.06
C LEU A 211 -6.39 16.11 5.15
N LEU A 212 -7.49 15.91 4.42
CA LEU A 212 -8.08 17.00 3.63
C LEU A 212 -8.48 18.20 4.48
N ALA A 213 -8.98 17.97 5.71
CA ALA A 213 -9.45 19.06 6.57
C ALA A 213 -8.34 20.09 6.90
N PRO A 214 -7.19 19.72 7.47
CA PRO A 214 -6.10 20.67 7.69
C PRO A 214 -5.55 21.24 6.38
N MET A 215 -5.52 20.51 5.27
CA MET A 215 -5.10 21.04 3.97
C MET A 215 -6.02 22.15 3.47
N LEU A 216 -7.34 21.98 3.58
CA LEU A 216 -8.31 23.01 3.22
C LEU A 216 -8.15 24.25 4.11
N LEU A 217 -7.88 24.08 5.40
CA LEU A 217 -7.61 25.22 6.31
C LEU A 217 -6.36 25.99 5.90
N LEU A 218 -5.29 25.30 5.50
CA LEU A 218 -4.07 25.94 4.97
C LEU A 218 -4.35 26.67 3.66
N LEU A 219 -5.13 26.10 2.75
CA LEU A 219 -5.54 26.76 1.51
C LEU A 219 -6.43 27.99 1.79
N ILE A 220 -7.35 27.91 2.75
CA ILE A 220 -8.17 29.03 3.21
C ILE A 220 -7.31 30.15 3.74
N ALA A 221 -6.31 29.83 4.57
CA ALA A 221 -5.36 30.82 5.09
C ALA A 221 -4.60 31.52 3.95
N GLY A 222 -4.16 30.77 2.94
CA GLY A 222 -3.55 31.31 1.72
C GLY A 222 -4.49 32.25 0.95
N GLU A 223 -5.75 31.86 0.78
CA GLU A 223 -6.77 32.70 0.09
C GLU A 223 -7.07 33.99 0.86
N ILE A 224 -7.11 33.94 2.20
CA ILE A 224 -7.26 35.12 3.05
C ILE A 224 -6.04 36.04 2.91
N ALA A 225 -4.83 35.49 2.85
CA ALA A 225 -3.61 36.24 2.65
C ALA A 225 -3.57 36.96 1.28
N PHE A 226 -4.05 36.30 0.21
CA PHE A 226 -4.18 36.90 -1.12
C PHE A 226 -5.31 37.93 -1.26
N ALA A 227 -6.28 37.91 -0.35
CA ALA A 227 -7.41 38.84 -0.39
C ALA A 227 -6.97 40.28 -0.03
N PRO A 228 -7.58 41.31 -0.66
CA PRO A 228 -7.37 42.72 -0.27
C PRO A 228 -7.66 42.90 1.23
N LYS A 229 -6.84 43.76 1.92
CA LYS A 229 -6.93 43.95 3.39
C LYS A 229 -8.38 44.19 3.87
N GLY A 230 -9.15 45.05 3.18
CA GLY A 230 -10.54 45.37 3.53
C GLY A 230 -11.57 44.25 3.32
N SER A 231 -11.23 43.16 2.63
CA SER A 231 -12.13 42.03 2.36
C SER A 231 -11.75 40.74 3.07
N ARG A 232 -10.65 40.71 3.82
CA ARG A 232 -10.13 39.51 4.49
C ARG A 232 -11.13 38.88 5.45
N GLY A 233 -11.81 39.68 6.28
CA GLY A 233 -12.83 39.18 7.20
C GLY A 233 -14.02 38.53 6.49
N ARG A 234 -14.52 39.16 5.41
CA ARG A 234 -15.59 38.60 4.58
C ARG A 234 -15.14 37.30 3.89
N THR A 235 -13.91 37.26 3.39
CA THR A 235 -13.33 36.04 2.76
C THR A 235 -13.21 34.92 3.80
N ALA A 236 -12.71 35.22 5.01
CA ALA A 236 -12.60 34.25 6.10
C ALA A 236 -13.96 33.65 6.49
N LEU A 237 -14.97 34.51 6.69
CA LEU A 237 -16.32 34.06 7.04
C LEU A 237 -16.94 33.18 5.95
N ARG A 238 -16.82 33.60 4.68
CA ARG A 238 -17.34 32.83 3.54
C ARG A 238 -16.65 31.47 3.40
N LEU A 239 -15.33 31.43 3.47
CA LEU A 239 -14.57 30.19 3.30
C LEU A 239 -14.66 29.30 4.54
N GLY A 240 -14.74 29.87 5.74
CA GLY A 240 -15.04 29.12 6.97
C GLY A 240 -16.40 28.44 6.92
N GLY A 241 -17.45 29.16 6.48
CA GLY A 241 -18.77 28.58 6.25
C GLY A 241 -18.77 27.51 5.17
N ALA A 242 -18.01 27.70 4.07
CA ALA A 242 -17.84 26.70 3.04
C ALA A 242 -17.13 25.44 3.56
N PHE A 243 -16.08 25.61 4.37
CA PHE A 243 -15.38 24.50 5.01
C PHE A 243 -16.33 23.68 5.90
N ALA A 244 -17.10 24.33 6.76
CA ALA A 244 -18.08 23.65 7.60
C ALA A 244 -19.11 22.87 6.76
N ALA A 245 -19.63 23.48 5.69
CA ALA A 245 -20.55 22.81 4.77
C ALA A 245 -19.90 21.60 4.05
N ILE A 246 -18.65 21.72 3.60
CA ILE A 246 -17.91 20.61 2.98
C ILE A 246 -17.73 19.45 3.97
N VAL A 247 -17.41 19.76 5.24
CA VAL A 247 -17.29 18.73 6.29
C VAL A 247 -18.63 18.03 6.51
N VAL A 248 -19.73 18.78 6.66
CA VAL A 248 -21.06 18.19 6.87
C VAL A 248 -21.47 17.30 5.69
N ILE A 249 -21.33 17.81 4.45
CA ILE A 249 -21.66 17.04 3.25
C ILE A 249 -20.74 15.80 3.16
N GLY A 250 -19.43 15.97 3.40
CA GLY A 250 -18.45 14.89 3.36
C GLY A 250 -18.78 13.77 4.35
N VAL A 251 -19.08 14.10 5.60
CA VAL A 251 -19.50 13.14 6.62
C VAL A 251 -20.83 12.47 6.24
N THR A 252 -21.79 13.23 5.68
CA THR A 252 -23.05 12.65 5.20
C THR A 252 -22.85 11.64 4.09
N ILE A 253 -21.95 11.92 3.13
CA ILE A 253 -21.59 10.98 2.06
C ILE A 253 -20.87 9.75 2.64
N LEU A 254 -19.95 9.95 3.60
CA LEU A 254 -19.32 8.83 4.32
C LEU A 254 -20.39 7.92 4.95
N TRP A 255 -21.34 8.47 5.68
CA TRP A 255 -22.46 7.72 6.28
C TRP A 255 -23.28 6.95 5.24
N ALA A 256 -23.52 7.55 4.07
CA ALA A 256 -24.24 6.89 2.98
C ALA A 256 -23.52 5.61 2.50
N PHE A 257 -22.19 5.61 2.45
CA PHE A 257 -21.40 4.42 2.12
C PHE A 257 -21.47 3.31 3.18
N TYR A 258 -21.85 3.64 4.42
CA TYR A 258 -22.14 2.68 5.50
C TYR A 258 -23.64 2.41 5.66
N GLY A 259 -24.46 2.78 4.67
CA GLY A 259 -25.93 2.58 4.70
C GLY A 259 -26.63 3.28 5.85
N PHE A 260 -26.05 4.39 6.36
CA PHE A 260 -26.51 5.12 7.55
C PHE A 260 -26.65 4.24 8.81
N ARG A 261 -25.91 3.13 8.88
CA ARG A 261 -25.87 2.23 10.02
C ARG A 261 -24.62 2.47 10.86
N TYR A 262 -24.81 2.58 12.20
CA TYR A 262 -23.68 2.74 13.12
C TYR A 262 -22.90 1.43 13.29
N ALA A 263 -23.61 0.32 13.62
CA ALA A 263 -22.99 -0.97 13.89
C ALA A 263 -22.21 -1.49 12.68
N ALA A 264 -20.99 -1.92 12.91
CA ALA A 264 -20.11 -2.42 11.87
C ALA A 264 -20.61 -3.72 11.24
N ARG A 265 -21.23 -4.60 12.03
CA ARG A 265 -21.68 -5.93 11.58
C ARG A 265 -23.20 -6.09 11.73
N PRO A 266 -23.84 -6.91 10.87
CA PRO A 266 -25.26 -7.27 11.04
C PRO A 266 -25.43 -8.26 12.20
N ALA A 267 -26.51 -8.13 12.97
CA ALA A 267 -26.83 -9.10 14.03
C ALA A 267 -27.03 -10.52 13.44
N PRO A 268 -26.55 -11.58 14.10
CA PRO A 268 -25.99 -11.62 15.45
C PRO A 268 -24.46 -11.37 15.53
N LEU A 269 -23.80 -11.04 14.42
CA LEU A 269 -22.36 -10.81 14.37
C LEU A 269 -21.98 -9.52 15.12
N VAL A 270 -20.80 -9.53 15.76
CA VAL A 270 -20.21 -8.39 16.46
C VAL A 270 -18.73 -8.23 16.07
N LEU A 271 -18.16 -7.06 16.31
CA LEU A 271 -16.70 -6.89 16.18
C LEU A 271 -15.99 -7.67 17.29
N SER A 272 -15.12 -8.53 16.92
CA SER A 272 -14.16 -9.21 17.80
C SER A 272 -12.75 -8.70 17.42
N THR A 273 -12.10 -7.93 18.21
CA THR A 273 -12.31 -7.26 19.49
C THR A 273 -13.26 -6.06 19.38
N SER A 274 -13.93 -5.68 20.49
CA SER A 274 -14.79 -4.47 20.51
C SER A 274 -13.95 -3.20 20.30
N LEU A 275 -14.57 -2.17 19.70
CA LEU A 275 -13.92 -0.86 19.49
C LEU A 275 -13.35 -0.27 20.80
N ALA A 276 -14.06 -0.44 21.94
CA ALA A 276 -13.61 0.07 23.22
C ALA A 276 -12.32 -0.59 23.70
N ASN A 277 -12.25 -1.92 23.59
CA ASN A 277 -11.06 -2.69 23.97
C ASN A 277 -9.89 -2.38 23.02
N TYR A 278 -10.15 -2.30 21.73
CA TYR A 278 -9.12 -2.03 20.73
C TYR A 278 -8.51 -0.62 20.87
N ALA A 279 -9.37 0.38 21.12
CA ALA A 279 -8.94 1.76 21.36
C ALA A 279 -8.12 1.91 22.66
N GLY A 280 -8.17 0.95 23.58
CA GLY A 280 -7.32 0.89 24.78
C GLY A 280 -5.82 0.83 24.47
N GLY A 281 -5.42 0.36 23.27
CA GLY A 281 -4.03 0.36 22.80
C GLY A 281 -3.50 1.76 22.39
N LEU A 282 -4.39 2.75 22.23
CA LEU A 282 -4.00 4.13 21.90
C LEU A 282 -3.56 4.91 23.14
N SER A 283 -2.91 6.07 22.92
CA SER A 283 -2.70 7.04 23.99
C SER A 283 -4.03 7.48 24.60
N HIS A 284 -4.04 7.85 25.90
CA HIS A 284 -5.26 8.25 26.62
C HIS A 284 -6.08 9.32 25.88
N PHE A 285 -5.40 10.34 25.32
CA PHE A 285 -6.06 11.40 24.56
C PHE A 285 -6.77 10.85 23.29
N ASN A 286 -6.07 10.03 22.50
CA ASN A 286 -6.63 9.47 21.26
C ASN A 286 -7.78 8.48 21.56
N SER A 287 -7.61 7.64 22.56
CA SER A 287 -8.66 6.69 23.00
C SER A 287 -9.91 7.45 23.44
N THR A 288 -9.78 8.45 24.33
CA THR A 288 -10.90 9.28 24.78
C THR A 288 -11.59 9.98 23.62
N ALA A 289 -10.84 10.54 22.66
CA ALA A 289 -11.41 11.21 21.50
C ALA A 289 -12.24 10.22 20.64
N VAL A 290 -11.67 9.06 20.31
CA VAL A 290 -12.36 8.02 19.53
C VAL A 290 -13.63 7.54 20.23
N LEU A 291 -13.56 7.24 21.52
CA LEU A 291 -14.71 6.77 22.29
C LEU A 291 -15.80 7.84 22.46
N THR A 292 -15.42 9.12 22.57
CA THR A 292 -16.38 10.22 22.57
C THR A 292 -17.11 10.33 21.24
N ILE A 293 -16.38 10.25 20.10
CA ILE A 293 -16.96 10.28 18.75
C ILE A 293 -17.91 9.07 18.57
N ALA A 294 -17.52 7.89 19.06
CA ALA A 294 -18.32 6.67 19.04
C ALA A 294 -19.60 6.83 19.86
N HIS A 295 -19.50 7.32 21.10
CA HIS A 295 -20.64 7.54 22.00
C HIS A 295 -21.67 8.53 21.40
N LEU A 296 -21.19 9.55 20.72
CA LEU A 296 -22.04 10.54 20.04
C LEU A 296 -22.51 10.06 18.64
N HIS A 297 -22.13 8.88 18.21
CA HIS A 297 -22.43 8.33 16.88
C HIS A 297 -22.10 9.31 15.72
N LEU A 298 -21.00 10.06 15.83
CA LEU A 298 -20.62 11.04 14.80
C LEU A 298 -20.06 10.36 13.54
N LEU A 299 -19.45 9.20 13.69
CA LEU A 299 -18.90 8.38 12.58
C LEU A 299 -19.33 6.92 12.76
N PRO A 300 -19.42 6.12 11.66
CA PRO A 300 -19.71 4.70 11.73
C PRO A 300 -18.69 3.93 12.58
N GLU A 301 -19.12 2.91 13.32
CA GLU A 301 -18.26 2.09 14.18
C GLU A 301 -17.09 1.45 13.40
N SER A 302 -17.38 0.87 12.24
CA SER A 302 -16.33 0.30 11.37
C SER A 302 -15.29 1.32 10.94
N TYR A 303 -15.71 2.57 10.63
CA TYR A 303 -14.77 3.63 10.26
C TYR A 303 -13.85 4.00 11.42
N LEU A 304 -14.40 4.07 12.65
CA LEU A 304 -13.64 4.33 13.87
C LEU A 304 -12.67 3.19 14.18
N MET A 305 -13.14 1.93 14.03
CA MET A 305 -12.30 0.74 14.21
C MET A 305 -11.09 0.78 13.29
N GLY A 306 -11.30 1.09 12.01
CA GLY A 306 -10.20 1.21 11.04
C GLY A 306 -9.24 2.36 11.33
N LEU A 307 -9.72 3.50 11.82
CA LEU A 307 -8.84 4.60 12.28
C LEU A 307 -7.94 4.16 13.43
N VAL A 308 -8.50 3.39 14.38
CA VAL A 308 -7.73 2.84 15.51
C VAL A 308 -6.70 1.84 15.00
N ASP A 309 -7.11 0.92 14.12
CA ASP A 309 -6.25 -0.10 13.56
C ASP A 309 -5.04 0.50 12.83
N VAL A 310 -5.28 1.38 11.87
CA VAL A 310 -4.19 2.06 11.13
C VAL A 310 -3.22 2.79 12.08
N LYS A 311 -3.71 3.38 13.16
CA LYS A 311 -2.86 4.08 14.13
C LYS A 311 -2.05 3.12 15.00
N LEU A 312 -2.61 1.98 15.37
CA LEU A 312 -1.90 0.95 16.15
C LEU A 312 -0.87 0.23 15.27
N MET A 313 -1.29 -0.21 14.09
CA MET A 313 -0.42 -0.95 13.17
C MET A 313 0.81 -0.13 12.75
N ALA A 314 0.67 1.18 12.55
CA ALA A 314 1.79 2.06 12.21
C ALA A 314 2.95 2.04 13.24
N GLN A 315 2.74 1.48 14.44
CA GLN A 315 3.77 1.35 15.47
C GLN A 315 4.59 0.06 15.34
N PHE A 316 4.10 -0.91 14.58
CA PHE A 316 4.69 -2.24 14.47
C PHE A 316 5.40 -2.49 13.13
N TYR A 317 5.18 -1.64 12.12
CA TYR A 317 5.85 -1.82 10.84
C TYR A 317 7.35 -1.53 10.93
N SER A 318 8.15 -2.52 10.52
CA SER A 318 9.55 -2.35 10.19
C SER A 318 9.71 -1.55 8.89
N SER A 319 10.90 -1.08 8.61
CA SER A 319 11.24 -0.43 7.34
C SER A 319 12.50 -1.07 6.77
N PHE A 320 12.53 -1.25 5.46
CA PHE A 320 13.70 -1.76 4.74
C PHE A 320 14.11 -0.76 3.67
N VAL A 321 15.31 -0.21 3.80
CA VAL A 321 15.87 0.72 2.80
C VAL A 321 17.39 0.49 2.69
N PHE A 322 17.89 0.36 1.46
CA PHE A 322 19.32 0.17 1.16
C PHE A 322 19.95 -1.02 1.90
N GLU A 323 19.36 -2.19 1.73
CA GLU A 323 19.81 -3.47 2.36
C GLU A 323 19.83 -3.45 3.91
N LYS A 324 19.21 -2.43 4.53
CA LYS A 324 19.13 -2.32 5.98
C LYS A 324 17.70 -2.38 6.48
N LEU A 325 17.48 -3.22 7.50
CA LEU A 325 16.24 -3.28 8.28
C LEU A 325 16.27 -2.25 9.41
N TYR A 326 15.13 -1.67 9.67
CA TYR A 326 14.85 -0.77 10.78
C TYR A 326 13.63 -1.28 11.52
N ALA A 327 13.70 -1.39 12.84
CA ALA A 327 12.60 -1.89 13.66
C ALA A 327 11.32 -1.03 13.58
N HIS A 328 11.47 0.22 13.18
CA HIS A 328 10.37 1.17 13.01
C HIS A 328 10.56 1.97 11.72
N GLY A 329 9.48 2.60 11.24
CA GLY A 329 9.53 3.45 10.07
C GLY A 329 10.51 4.61 10.20
N VAL A 330 11.18 4.98 9.09
CA VAL A 330 12.15 6.06 9.02
C VAL A 330 11.60 7.23 8.19
N TRP A 331 11.78 8.46 8.68
CA TRP A 331 11.20 9.65 8.04
C TRP A 331 11.69 9.91 6.61
N TRP A 332 12.88 9.47 6.26
CA TRP A 332 13.48 9.67 4.94
C TRP A 332 13.16 8.55 3.92
N ASP A 333 12.37 7.55 4.29
CA ASP A 333 11.95 6.46 3.40
C ASP A 333 11.23 7.01 2.15
N PHE A 334 10.17 7.79 2.30
CA PHE A 334 9.44 8.33 1.15
C PHE A 334 10.27 9.26 0.26
N PRO A 335 11.15 10.13 0.77
CA PRO A 335 12.19 10.77 -0.05
C PRO A 335 13.03 9.80 -0.87
N ALA A 336 13.50 8.69 -0.29
CA ALA A 336 14.24 7.66 -1.02
C ALA A 336 13.36 6.97 -2.07
N VAL A 337 12.14 6.58 -1.71
CA VAL A 337 11.14 6.02 -2.63
C VAL A 337 10.92 6.95 -3.83
N ILE A 338 10.71 8.25 -3.61
CA ILE A 338 10.54 9.22 -4.71
C ILE A 338 11.74 9.22 -5.65
N VAL A 339 12.97 9.26 -5.12
CA VAL A 339 14.19 9.32 -5.93
C VAL A 339 14.44 8.01 -6.68
N ILE A 340 14.11 6.86 -6.10
CA ILE A 340 14.32 5.53 -6.68
C ILE A 340 13.20 5.18 -7.68
N LYS A 341 11.94 5.36 -7.28
CA LYS A 341 10.76 4.89 -8.02
C LYS A 341 10.26 5.88 -9.09
N THR A 342 10.73 7.12 -9.11
CA THR A 342 10.36 8.09 -10.14
C THR A 342 11.33 8.02 -11.31
N THR A 343 10.84 8.02 -12.55
CA THR A 343 11.71 8.03 -13.74
C THR A 343 12.66 9.22 -13.74
N LEU A 344 13.88 9.06 -14.22
CA LEU A 344 14.82 10.18 -14.36
C LEU A 344 14.26 11.31 -15.23
N GLY A 345 13.47 10.95 -16.25
CA GLY A 345 12.77 11.92 -17.11
C GLY A 345 11.80 12.79 -16.30
N LEU A 346 10.99 12.20 -15.41
CA LEU A 346 10.05 12.97 -14.57
C LEU A 346 10.78 13.78 -13.49
N LEU A 347 11.79 13.24 -12.82
CA LEU A 347 12.61 13.99 -11.86
C LEU A 347 13.22 15.24 -12.49
N ALA A 348 13.78 15.11 -13.68
CA ALA A 348 14.35 16.23 -14.43
C ALA A 348 13.27 17.22 -14.90
N LEU A 349 12.08 16.76 -15.30
CA LEU A 349 10.94 17.62 -15.62
C LEU A 349 10.46 18.43 -14.39
N LEU A 350 10.45 17.84 -13.22
CA LEU A 350 10.13 18.55 -11.97
C LEU A 350 11.18 19.61 -11.62
N ALA A 351 12.47 19.31 -11.84
CA ALA A 351 13.53 20.29 -11.70
C ALA A 351 13.38 21.46 -12.70
N LEU A 352 13.00 21.17 -13.95
CA LEU A 352 12.67 22.20 -14.94
C LEU A 352 11.42 23.01 -14.53
N ALA A 353 10.41 22.38 -13.96
CA ALA A 353 9.21 23.08 -13.46
C ALA A 353 9.57 24.01 -12.28
N ALA A 354 10.40 23.57 -11.34
CA ALA A 354 10.93 24.40 -10.28
C ALA A 354 11.72 25.59 -10.84
N THR A 355 12.59 25.37 -11.82
CA THR A 355 13.33 26.41 -12.53
C THR A 355 12.39 27.42 -13.21
N ALA A 356 11.31 26.96 -13.87
CA ALA A 356 10.31 27.82 -14.48
C ALA A 356 9.56 28.68 -13.43
N ILE A 357 9.26 28.14 -12.26
CA ILE A 357 8.63 28.86 -11.15
C ILE A 357 9.58 29.94 -10.62
N ILE A 358 10.84 29.59 -10.32
CA ILE A 358 11.87 30.51 -9.79
C ILE A 358 12.15 31.63 -10.79
N ALA A 359 12.30 31.29 -12.08
CA ALA A 359 12.50 32.26 -13.16
C ALA A 359 11.27 33.15 -13.43
N GLY A 360 10.17 32.91 -12.77
CA GLY A 360 8.95 33.69 -12.86
C GLY A 360 8.10 33.44 -14.10
N CYS A 361 8.33 32.35 -14.85
CA CYS A 361 7.53 31.99 -16.01
C CYS A 361 6.06 31.67 -15.64
N LEU A 362 5.82 31.34 -14.37
CA LEU A 362 4.49 31.03 -13.82
C LEU A 362 3.97 32.08 -12.83
N ARG A 363 4.48 33.34 -12.86
CA ARG A 363 4.08 34.40 -11.90
C ARG A 363 2.57 34.65 -11.86
N GLY A 364 1.88 34.55 -13.00
CA GLY A 364 0.43 34.71 -13.10
C GLY A 364 -0.39 33.52 -12.58
N LYS A 365 0.28 32.43 -12.13
CA LYS A 365 -0.32 31.17 -11.72
C LYS A 365 -0.01 30.79 -10.26
N ARG A 366 0.30 31.80 -9.43
CA ARG A 366 0.69 31.59 -8.02
C ARG A 366 -0.37 30.87 -7.19
N ARG A 367 -1.65 31.15 -7.46
CA ARG A 367 -2.78 30.48 -6.79
C ARG A 367 -2.83 29.00 -7.17
N GLU A 368 -2.75 28.66 -8.44
CA GLU A 368 -2.77 27.29 -8.95
C GLU A 368 -1.57 26.49 -8.41
N ILE A 369 -0.39 27.11 -8.33
CA ILE A 369 0.81 26.51 -7.71
C ILE A 369 0.57 26.26 -6.22
N LEU A 370 -0.05 27.20 -5.48
CA LEU A 370 -0.39 27.03 -4.06
C LEU A 370 -1.29 25.79 -3.83
N TYR A 371 -2.29 25.60 -4.73
CA TYR A 371 -3.23 24.47 -4.66
C TYR A 371 -2.60 23.12 -5.00
N LEU A 372 -1.44 23.09 -5.63
CA LEU A 372 -0.64 21.86 -5.83
C LEU A 372 0.38 21.67 -4.72
N PHE A 373 1.13 22.75 -4.38
CA PHE A 373 2.26 22.66 -3.46
C PHE A 373 1.83 22.43 -2.01
N VAL A 374 0.83 23.17 -1.50
CA VAL A 374 0.43 23.09 -0.08
C VAL A 374 -0.14 21.70 0.26
N PRO A 375 -1.12 21.15 -0.49
CA PRO A 375 -1.61 19.81 -0.20
C PRO A 375 -0.54 18.73 -0.42
N GLY A 376 0.27 18.85 -1.47
CA GLY A 376 1.34 17.90 -1.76
C GLY A 376 2.41 17.86 -0.67
N ALA A 377 2.91 19.04 -0.26
CA ALA A 377 3.91 19.13 0.79
C ALA A 377 3.38 18.67 2.16
N PHE A 378 2.13 19.03 2.48
CA PHE A 378 1.48 18.58 3.71
C PHE A 378 1.30 17.06 3.73
N TYR A 379 0.81 16.48 2.61
CA TYR A 379 0.63 15.04 2.49
C TYR A 379 1.95 14.29 2.66
N LEU A 380 3.02 14.75 1.98
CA LEU A 380 4.35 14.16 2.10
C LEU A 380 4.88 14.26 3.53
N ALA A 381 4.76 15.44 4.16
CA ALA A 381 5.23 15.63 5.53
C ALA A 381 4.54 14.68 6.53
N VAL A 382 3.22 14.49 6.38
CA VAL A 382 2.48 13.55 7.23
C VAL A 382 2.90 12.11 6.95
N ALA A 383 3.07 11.72 5.68
CA ALA A 383 3.54 10.39 5.30
C ALA A 383 4.92 10.10 5.93
N MET A 384 5.87 11.04 5.81
CA MET A 384 7.22 10.92 6.40
C MET A 384 7.21 10.74 7.92
N LEU A 385 6.18 11.26 8.62
CA LEU A 385 6.04 11.17 10.08
C LEU A 385 5.15 10.01 10.53
N ALA A 386 4.48 9.32 9.63
CA ALA A 386 3.50 8.28 9.98
C ALA A 386 4.13 6.97 10.46
N GLY A 387 5.41 6.70 10.14
CA GLY A 387 6.10 5.46 10.50
C GLY A 387 5.69 4.22 9.70
N MET A 388 4.75 4.34 8.76
CA MET A 388 4.27 3.24 7.92
C MET A 388 4.95 3.33 6.54
N ASN A 389 6.10 2.68 6.38
CA ASN A 389 6.96 2.75 5.20
C ASN A 389 6.77 1.50 4.33
N ILE A 390 5.59 1.31 3.77
CA ILE A 390 5.18 0.13 3.00
C ILE A 390 4.90 0.46 1.52
N GLY A 391 5.74 1.28 0.92
CA GLY A 391 5.80 1.49 -0.52
C GLY A 391 5.25 2.80 -1.07
N ALA A 392 5.56 3.02 -2.35
CA ALA A 392 5.16 4.20 -3.14
C ALA A 392 3.63 4.42 -3.15
N ARG A 393 2.85 3.36 -2.92
CA ARG A 393 1.37 3.42 -2.87
C ARG A 393 0.85 4.43 -1.86
N HIS A 394 1.56 4.63 -0.76
CA HIS A 394 1.17 5.56 0.30
C HIS A 394 1.34 7.04 -0.10
N ILE A 395 2.16 7.33 -1.09
CA ILE A 395 2.36 8.68 -1.63
C ILE A 395 1.86 8.84 -3.06
N LEU A 396 1.05 7.91 -3.55
CA LEU A 396 0.54 7.89 -4.92
C LEU A 396 -0.17 9.20 -5.34
N PRO A 397 -0.92 9.93 -4.47
CA PRO A 397 -1.48 11.23 -4.81
C PRO A 397 -0.45 12.27 -5.28
N LEU A 398 0.82 12.15 -4.85
CA LEU A 398 1.89 13.06 -5.23
C LEU A 398 2.31 12.89 -6.69
N TYR A 399 2.19 11.69 -7.27
CA TYR A 399 2.48 11.43 -8.68
C TYR A 399 1.48 12.16 -9.59
N ALA A 400 0.21 12.24 -9.19
CA ALA A 400 -0.79 13.05 -9.91
C ALA A 400 -0.44 14.55 -9.89
N ILE A 401 -0.01 15.08 -8.74
CA ILE A 401 0.48 16.47 -8.61
C ILE A 401 1.72 16.68 -9.47
N SER A 402 2.67 15.74 -9.43
CA SER A 402 3.93 15.79 -10.18
C SER A 402 3.69 15.83 -11.68
N ALA A 403 2.75 15.06 -12.19
CA ALA A 403 2.36 15.10 -13.61
C ALA A 403 1.85 16.50 -14.03
N ILE A 404 0.99 17.13 -13.20
CA ILE A 404 0.48 18.47 -13.47
C ILE A 404 1.61 19.50 -13.41
N LEU A 405 2.51 19.44 -12.42
CA LEU A 405 3.65 20.36 -12.29
C LEU A 405 4.62 20.23 -13.47
N ALA A 406 4.94 19.01 -13.90
CA ALA A 406 5.78 18.75 -15.06
C ALA A 406 5.19 19.39 -16.33
N GLY A 407 3.89 19.17 -16.57
CA GLY A 407 3.17 19.77 -17.69
C GLY A 407 3.13 21.29 -17.63
N ALA A 408 2.85 21.86 -16.46
CA ALA A 408 2.81 23.31 -16.24
C ALA A 408 4.18 23.97 -16.49
N GLY A 409 5.25 23.37 -15.95
CA GLY A 409 6.63 23.86 -16.13
C GLY A 409 7.05 23.86 -17.58
N LEU A 410 6.87 22.72 -18.25
CA LEU A 410 7.26 22.59 -19.67
C LEU A 410 6.49 23.55 -20.57
N ALA A 411 5.16 23.67 -20.40
CA ALA A 411 4.34 24.59 -21.17
C ALA A 411 4.74 26.06 -20.92
N ALA A 412 5.06 26.44 -19.68
CA ALA A 412 5.51 27.78 -19.33
C ALA A 412 6.87 28.13 -19.96
N LEU A 413 7.82 27.18 -19.98
CA LEU A 413 9.10 27.34 -20.65
C LEU A 413 8.93 27.51 -22.17
N ALA A 414 8.09 26.70 -22.79
CA ALA A 414 7.81 26.75 -24.20
C ALA A 414 7.12 28.08 -24.64
N ALA A 415 6.27 28.63 -23.78
CA ALA A 415 5.57 29.88 -24.04
C ALA A 415 6.45 31.13 -23.84
N SER A 416 7.60 31.01 -23.21
CA SER A 416 8.51 32.14 -22.91
C SER A 416 9.33 32.54 -24.14
N SER A 417 9.57 33.83 -24.31
CA SER A 417 10.33 34.40 -25.44
C SER A 417 11.86 34.32 -25.27
N ARG A 418 12.35 33.96 -24.06
CA ARG A 418 13.80 33.92 -23.76
C ARG A 418 14.45 32.72 -24.50
N ARG A 419 15.66 32.92 -25.01
CA ARG A 419 16.39 31.86 -25.76
C ARG A 419 16.61 30.59 -24.93
N TRP A 420 17.06 30.74 -23.69
CA TRP A 420 17.32 29.59 -22.82
C TRP A 420 16.07 28.79 -22.48
N THR A 421 14.89 29.43 -22.34
CA THR A 421 13.62 28.72 -22.06
C THR A 421 13.17 27.88 -23.24
N ARG A 422 13.46 28.29 -24.47
CA ARG A 422 13.20 27.46 -25.66
C ARG A 422 14.09 26.22 -25.71
N ILE A 423 15.38 26.37 -25.36
CA ILE A 423 16.28 25.22 -25.24
C ILE A 423 15.78 24.29 -24.14
N ALA A 424 15.45 24.82 -22.95
CA ALA A 424 14.89 24.06 -21.85
C ALA A 424 13.56 23.34 -22.21
N ALA A 425 12.73 23.94 -23.06
CA ALA A 425 11.50 23.30 -23.56
C ALA A 425 11.79 22.11 -24.49
N TRP A 426 12.81 22.21 -25.37
CA TRP A 426 13.23 21.06 -26.19
C TRP A 426 13.85 19.95 -25.34
N VAL A 427 14.68 20.30 -24.37
CA VAL A 427 15.19 19.34 -23.38
C VAL A 427 14.02 18.67 -22.63
N GLY A 428 13.05 19.47 -22.18
CA GLY A 428 11.85 18.94 -21.52
C GLY A 428 11.03 18.00 -22.41
N ALA A 429 10.90 18.28 -23.71
CA ALA A 429 10.25 17.36 -24.64
C ALA A 429 11.02 16.02 -24.76
N ALA A 430 12.36 16.07 -24.83
CA ALA A 430 13.19 14.87 -24.81
C ALA A 430 13.04 14.10 -23.48
N LEU A 431 12.93 14.79 -22.34
CA LEU A 431 12.70 14.16 -21.04
C LEU A 431 11.33 13.48 -20.93
N VAL A 432 10.28 14.01 -21.58
CA VAL A 432 8.99 13.32 -21.70
C VAL A 432 9.16 12.01 -22.48
N VAL A 433 9.91 12.01 -23.57
CA VAL A 433 10.20 10.78 -24.33
C VAL A 433 11.02 9.79 -23.47
N ALA A 434 12.03 10.27 -22.74
CA ALA A 434 12.80 9.44 -21.83
C ALA A 434 11.93 8.83 -20.72
N HIS A 435 10.98 9.60 -20.14
CA HIS A 435 10.02 9.10 -19.17
C HIS A 435 9.18 7.95 -19.75
N VAL A 436 8.62 8.13 -20.94
CA VAL A 436 7.84 7.11 -21.64
C VAL A 436 8.68 5.86 -21.93
N ALA A 437 9.90 6.05 -22.44
CA ALA A 437 10.82 4.95 -22.77
C ALA A 437 11.20 4.15 -21.51
N SER A 438 11.51 4.83 -20.40
CA SER A 438 11.82 4.20 -19.13
C SER A 438 10.64 3.37 -18.60
N ALA A 439 9.42 3.89 -18.66
CA ALA A 439 8.22 3.14 -18.26
C ALA A 439 7.98 1.91 -19.15
N LEU A 440 8.11 2.06 -20.47
CA LEU A 440 7.92 0.95 -21.42
C LEU A 440 9.00 -0.13 -21.30
N SER A 441 10.19 0.19 -20.81
CA SER A 441 11.28 -0.78 -20.64
C SER A 441 11.00 -1.84 -19.57
N VAL A 442 10.09 -1.56 -18.65
CA VAL A 442 9.68 -2.48 -17.55
C VAL A 442 8.31 -3.10 -17.76
N PHE A 443 7.61 -2.73 -18.84
CA PHE A 443 6.30 -3.30 -19.15
C PHE A 443 6.37 -4.84 -19.25
N PRO A 444 5.46 -5.58 -18.61
CA PRO A 444 4.33 -5.13 -17.78
C PRO A 444 4.63 -5.04 -16.27
N ASN A 445 5.85 -5.29 -15.81
CA ASN A 445 6.23 -5.50 -14.41
C ASN A 445 6.53 -4.16 -13.71
N TYR A 446 5.52 -3.29 -13.63
CA TYR A 446 5.68 -1.93 -13.12
C TYR A 446 5.94 -1.86 -11.61
N MET A 447 5.50 -2.86 -10.83
CA MET A 447 5.67 -2.85 -9.38
C MET A 447 7.15 -2.84 -8.98
N ALA A 448 7.97 -3.64 -9.63
CA ALA A 448 9.41 -3.69 -9.38
C ALA A 448 10.21 -2.52 -9.98
N TYR A 449 9.55 -1.50 -10.55
CA TYR A 449 10.26 -0.39 -11.17
C TYR A 449 11.21 0.31 -10.21
N ALA A 450 12.46 0.49 -10.61
CA ALA A 450 13.41 1.49 -10.13
C ALA A 450 14.06 2.17 -11.33
N ASN A 451 14.45 3.44 -11.21
CA ASN A 451 15.04 4.12 -12.34
C ASN A 451 16.49 3.68 -12.60
N GLU A 452 17.00 4.04 -13.75
CA GLU A 452 18.27 3.56 -14.31
C GLU A 452 19.48 3.98 -13.45
N ALA A 453 19.41 5.10 -12.73
CA ALA A 453 20.47 5.55 -11.83
C ALA A 453 20.69 4.59 -10.65
N TRP A 454 19.69 3.82 -10.29
CA TRP A 454 19.71 2.82 -9.22
C TRP A 454 19.88 1.39 -9.74
N GLY A 455 20.18 1.23 -11.04
CA GLY A 455 20.41 -0.06 -11.68
C GLY A 455 19.16 -0.76 -12.20
N GLY A 456 18.00 -0.07 -12.19
CA GLY A 456 16.74 -0.56 -12.73
C GLY A 456 16.07 -1.65 -11.88
N PRO A 457 15.00 -2.29 -12.40
CA PRO A 457 14.09 -3.15 -11.63
C PRO A 457 14.75 -4.41 -11.05
N LYS A 458 15.88 -4.87 -11.63
CA LYS A 458 16.62 -6.03 -11.12
C LYS A 458 17.24 -5.83 -9.73
N ASN A 459 17.39 -4.57 -9.32
CA ASN A 459 18.03 -4.20 -8.06
C ASN A 459 17.08 -3.59 -7.05
N THR A 460 15.79 -3.42 -7.39
CA THR A 460 14.82 -2.77 -6.50
C THR A 460 14.76 -3.42 -5.14
N TYR A 461 14.78 -4.77 -5.08
CA TYR A 461 14.72 -5.53 -3.83
C TYR A 461 15.87 -5.26 -2.85
N LYS A 462 17.03 -4.76 -3.35
CA LYS A 462 18.14 -4.34 -2.50
C LYS A 462 17.96 -2.94 -1.93
N LEU A 463 17.11 -2.16 -2.55
CA LEU A 463 16.93 -0.74 -2.23
C LEU A 463 15.67 -0.50 -1.40
N LEU A 464 14.60 -1.18 -1.74
CA LEU A 464 13.25 -1.03 -1.17
C LEU A 464 12.59 -2.41 -1.09
N SER A 465 11.55 -2.54 -0.28
CA SER A 465 10.78 -3.78 -0.14
C SER A 465 9.27 -3.52 -0.14
N ASP A 466 8.49 -4.55 0.21
CA ASP A 466 7.03 -4.53 0.23
C ASP A 466 6.47 -4.13 -1.15
N SER A 467 5.35 -3.48 -1.23
CA SER A 467 4.68 -3.05 -2.47
C SER A 467 5.51 -2.11 -3.39
N ASN A 468 6.79 -1.89 -3.10
CA ASN A 468 7.74 -1.28 -4.03
C ASN A 468 8.30 -2.28 -5.04
N ASP A 469 8.29 -3.57 -4.74
CA ASP A 469 8.92 -4.62 -5.55
C ASP A 469 8.10 -5.91 -5.56
N ASP A 470 7.80 -6.46 -4.39
CA ASP A 470 7.16 -7.74 -4.20
C ASP A 470 5.93 -7.62 -3.29
N TRP A 471 4.78 -7.88 -3.85
CA TRP A 471 3.51 -7.92 -3.13
C TRP A 471 2.72 -9.20 -3.44
N GLY A 472 3.42 -10.22 -3.98
CA GLY A 472 2.87 -11.53 -4.32
C GLY A 472 2.38 -11.67 -5.76
N GLN A 473 2.66 -10.74 -6.66
CA GLN A 473 2.06 -10.63 -7.99
C GLN A 473 2.59 -11.61 -9.05
N GLN A 474 3.59 -12.49 -8.77
CA GLN A 474 4.32 -13.23 -9.80
C GLN A 474 4.00 -14.73 -9.91
N LEU A 475 2.92 -15.24 -9.32
CA LEU A 475 2.65 -16.68 -9.31
C LEU A 475 2.49 -17.28 -10.71
N TYR A 476 1.89 -16.56 -11.67
CA TYR A 476 1.81 -17.04 -13.05
C TYR A 476 3.19 -17.27 -13.68
N GLN A 477 4.14 -16.37 -13.43
CA GLN A 477 5.48 -16.41 -13.96
C GLN A 477 6.33 -17.50 -13.28
N VAL A 478 6.11 -17.72 -11.99
CA VAL A 478 6.72 -18.87 -11.27
C VAL A 478 6.22 -20.18 -11.87
N LYS A 479 4.91 -20.30 -12.13
CA LYS A 479 4.34 -21.49 -12.79
C LYS A 479 4.91 -21.68 -14.20
N GLU A 480 4.95 -20.64 -15.02
CA GLU A 480 5.56 -20.70 -16.37
C GLU A 480 7.04 -21.14 -16.31
N TRP A 481 7.78 -20.70 -15.26
CA TRP A 481 9.15 -21.11 -15.07
C TRP A 481 9.25 -22.60 -14.69
N GLN A 482 8.41 -23.09 -13.78
CA GLN A 482 8.34 -24.50 -13.40
C GLN A 482 8.00 -25.40 -14.57
N ASP A 483 7.04 -25.02 -15.41
CA ASP A 483 6.62 -25.78 -16.58
C ASP A 483 7.76 -25.95 -17.61
N ARG A 484 8.67 -24.97 -17.67
CA ARG A 484 9.88 -25.04 -18.50
C ARG A 484 11.02 -25.84 -17.86
N HIS A 485 10.92 -26.17 -16.55
CA HIS A 485 11.94 -26.89 -15.78
C HIS A 485 11.31 -28.03 -14.96
N PRO A 486 10.66 -29.02 -15.60
CA PRO A 486 9.92 -30.07 -14.90
C PRO A 486 10.85 -31.05 -14.16
N GLY A 487 10.30 -31.78 -13.20
CA GLY A 487 10.91 -32.97 -12.61
C GLY A 487 11.87 -32.75 -11.46
N GLN A 488 11.93 -31.55 -10.86
CA GLN A 488 12.72 -31.28 -9.67
C GLN A 488 11.83 -30.98 -8.48
N GLU A 489 12.22 -31.47 -7.29
CA GLU A 489 11.64 -31.07 -6.02
C GLU A 489 11.75 -29.53 -5.86
N CYS A 490 10.72 -28.91 -5.30
CA CYS A 490 10.72 -27.47 -5.16
C CYS A 490 10.25 -27.01 -3.77
N TRP A 491 10.89 -25.92 -3.32
CA TRP A 491 10.66 -25.25 -2.05
C TRP A 491 10.35 -23.79 -2.32
N PHE A 492 9.36 -23.23 -1.66
CA PHE A 492 8.94 -21.85 -1.92
C PHE A 492 8.70 -21.08 -0.63
N ALA A 493 9.53 -20.07 -0.37
CA ALA A 493 9.20 -18.99 0.55
C ALA A 493 8.47 -17.91 -0.26
N TYR A 494 7.20 -17.75 0.00
CA TYR A 494 6.32 -16.84 -0.74
C TYR A 494 5.69 -15.85 0.23
N PHE A 495 6.03 -14.59 0.06
CA PHE A 495 5.64 -13.47 0.93
C PHE A 495 4.14 -13.46 1.26
N ALA A 496 3.28 -13.65 0.28
CA ALA A 496 1.83 -13.62 0.50
C ALA A 496 1.21 -14.97 0.97
N PHE A 497 2.02 -16.01 1.24
CA PHE A 497 1.51 -17.25 1.83
C PHE A 497 1.35 -17.08 3.35
N PRO A 498 0.28 -17.57 3.99
CA PRO A 498 -0.76 -18.47 3.46
C PRO A 498 -2.03 -17.76 3.00
N VAL A 499 -2.05 -16.43 2.92
CA VAL A 499 -3.23 -15.66 2.47
C VAL A 499 -3.54 -16.01 1.01
N ILE A 500 -2.51 -16.00 0.16
CA ILE A 500 -2.63 -16.46 -1.23
C ILE A 500 -1.91 -17.80 -1.37
N ASP A 501 -2.67 -18.86 -1.68
CA ASP A 501 -2.11 -20.20 -1.84
C ASP A 501 -1.58 -20.39 -3.28
N PRO A 502 -0.24 -20.62 -3.45
CA PRO A 502 0.35 -20.90 -4.75
C PRO A 502 -0.26 -22.13 -5.45
N ALA A 503 -0.82 -23.08 -4.70
CA ALA A 503 -1.46 -24.28 -5.27
C ALA A 503 -2.66 -23.92 -6.17
N VAL A 504 -3.36 -22.81 -5.91
CA VAL A 504 -4.45 -22.30 -6.76
C VAL A 504 -3.94 -21.96 -8.17
N TYR A 505 -2.66 -21.59 -8.29
CA TYR A 505 -1.99 -21.29 -9.57
C TYR A 505 -1.27 -22.50 -10.17
N GLY A 506 -1.46 -23.71 -9.58
CA GLY A 506 -0.84 -24.96 -10.03
C GLY A 506 0.63 -25.10 -9.61
N ILE A 507 1.07 -24.37 -8.58
CA ILE A 507 2.42 -24.45 -8.01
C ILE A 507 2.34 -25.34 -6.76
N HIS A 508 2.96 -26.53 -6.85
CA HIS A 508 2.93 -27.53 -5.78
C HIS A 508 4.33 -27.74 -5.18
N CYS A 509 4.92 -26.67 -4.66
CA CYS A 509 6.16 -26.72 -3.90
C CYS A 509 5.90 -26.95 -2.41
N HIS A 510 6.89 -27.48 -1.70
CA HIS A 510 6.92 -27.42 -0.25
C HIS A 510 7.01 -25.96 0.22
N HIS A 511 6.18 -25.59 1.18
CA HIS A 511 6.18 -24.23 1.70
C HIS A 511 7.29 -24.04 2.73
N LEU A 512 8.11 -23.02 2.50
CA LEU A 512 9.07 -22.55 3.48
C LEU A 512 8.40 -21.50 4.40
N PRO A 513 8.77 -21.46 5.69
CA PRO A 513 8.10 -20.59 6.67
C PRO A 513 8.41 -19.11 6.43
N ASN A 514 7.41 -18.26 6.59
CA ASN A 514 7.50 -16.81 6.72
C ASN A 514 6.84 -16.37 8.04
N LEU A 515 6.75 -15.07 8.30
CA LEU A 515 6.14 -14.57 9.53
C LEU A 515 4.67 -14.98 9.64
N ASP A 516 3.90 -14.85 8.56
CA ASP A 516 2.46 -15.05 8.52
C ASP A 516 2.02 -16.52 8.55
N THR A 517 2.92 -17.46 8.19
CA THR A 517 2.64 -18.89 8.28
C THR A 517 2.24 -19.29 9.71
N GLY A 518 2.80 -18.64 10.71
CA GLY A 518 2.44 -18.86 12.12
C GLY A 518 1.07 -18.29 12.51
N TRP A 519 0.55 -17.30 11.78
CA TRP A 519 -0.70 -16.61 12.11
C TRP A 519 -1.91 -17.21 11.41
N PHE A 520 -1.78 -17.55 10.13
CA PHE A 520 -2.91 -17.91 9.28
C PHE A 520 -2.87 -19.35 8.78
N GLY A 521 -1.80 -20.11 9.05
CA GLY A 521 -1.58 -21.44 8.49
C GLY A 521 -1.24 -22.51 9.51
N SER A 522 -1.25 -23.76 9.04
CA SER A 522 -0.61 -24.88 9.72
C SER A 522 0.72 -25.12 9.00
N PRO A 523 1.85 -24.66 9.57
CA PRO A 523 3.12 -24.70 8.86
C PRO A 523 3.58 -26.14 8.64
N GLU A 524 4.11 -26.42 7.46
CA GLU A 524 4.84 -27.64 7.16
C GLU A 524 6.18 -27.61 7.93
N VAL A 525 6.52 -28.72 8.60
CA VAL A 525 7.83 -28.84 9.25
C VAL A 525 8.88 -29.17 8.20
N VAL A 526 9.80 -28.26 7.97
CA VAL A 526 10.82 -28.41 6.92
C VAL A 526 12.12 -28.99 7.47
N PRO A 527 12.87 -29.81 6.71
CA PRO A 527 14.16 -30.35 7.14
C PRO A 527 15.25 -29.27 7.14
N PRO A 528 16.31 -29.42 7.97
CA PRO A 528 17.43 -28.48 7.98
C PRO A 528 18.26 -28.44 6.69
N VAL A 529 18.16 -29.47 5.86
CA VAL A 529 18.81 -29.56 4.55
C VAL A 529 17.77 -29.87 3.51
N ILE A 530 17.70 -29.02 2.49
CA ILE A 530 16.78 -29.15 1.34
C ILE A 530 17.56 -29.25 0.04
N SER A 531 16.99 -29.94 -0.94
CA SER A 531 17.60 -30.09 -2.26
C SER A 531 16.55 -29.81 -3.36
N GLY A 532 17.00 -29.33 -4.52
CA GLY A 532 16.15 -29.04 -5.65
C GLY A 532 16.12 -27.56 -6.01
N ASN A 533 14.97 -27.09 -6.48
CA ASN A 533 14.72 -25.67 -6.79
C ASN A 533 14.17 -24.97 -5.55
N VAL A 534 14.85 -23.91 -5.12
CA VAL A 534 14.38 -23.04 -4.02
C VAL A 534 13.97 -21.72 -4.62
N PHE A 535 12.69 -21.38 -4.50
CA PHE A 535 12.12 -20.08 -4.88
C PHE A 535 12.03 -19.22 -3.63
N LEU A 536 12.64 -18.05 -3.68
CA LEU A 536 12.54 -17.06 -2.61
C LEU A 536 11.92 -15.78 -3.17
N SER A 537 10.77 -15.42 -2.65
CA SER A 537 10.20 -14.08 -2.77
C SER A 537 11.21 -13.07 -2.22
N VAL A 538 11.44 -11.97 -2.92
CA VAL A 538 12.48 -11.03 -2.50
C VAL A 538 12.14 -10.34 -1.18
N ALA A 539 10.86 -10.22 -0.83
CA ALA A 539 10.43 -9.73 0.47
C ALA A 539 10.87 -10.66 1.61
N ASP A 540 10.68 -11.98 1.44
CA ASP A 540 11.16 -13.00 2.39
C ASP A 540 12.70 -13.05 2.42
N LEU A 541 13.35 -13.05 1.24
CA LEU A 541 14.81 -13.06 1.17
C LEU A 541 15.42 -11.90 1.93
N MET A 542 14.93 -10.67 1.70
CA MET A 542 15.45 -9.47 2.37
C MET A 542 14.94 -9.32 3.81
N GLY A 543 14.00 -10.15 4.22
CA GLY A 543 13.47 -10.19 5.58
C GLY A 543 12.72 -8.92 5.97
N SER A 544 11.99 -8.31 5.03
CA SER A 544 11.31 -7.03 5.22
C SER A 544 10.27 -7.03 6.36
N GLU A 545 9.76 -8.20 6.72
CA GLU A 545 8.83 -8.38 7.84
C GLU A 545 9.53 -8.47 9.21
N TRP A 546 10.86 -8.69 9.24
CA TRP A 546 11.63 -8.81 10.47
C TRP A 546 12.20 -7.45 10.89
N SER A 547 12.45 -7.29 12.16
CA SER A 547 13.03 -6.06 12.72
C SER A 547 14.56 -6.02 12.71
N ASP A 548 15.21 -7.17 12.45
CA ASP A 548 16.67 -7.34 12.42
C ASP A 548 17.05 -8.49 11.48
N ASN A 549 18.16 -8.35 10.76
CA ASN A 549 18.66 -9.37 9.82
C ASN A 549 18.98 -10.72 10.50
N ARG A 550 19.29 -10.75 11.79
CA ARG A 550 19.54 -11.99 12.55
C ARG A 550 18.28 -12.83 12.75
N LEU A 551 17.11 -12.21 12.61
CA LEU A 551 15.81 -12.88 12.69
C LEU A 551 15.37 -13.45 11.34
N ASN A 552 15.99 -13.02 10.24
CA ASN A 552 15.64 -13.44 8.90
C ASN A 552 16.10 -14.88 8.61
N PRO A 553 15.19 -15.85 8.40
CA PRO A 553 15.54 -17.26 8.21
C PRO A 553 16.27 -17.56 6.89
N TYR A 554 16.32 -16.58 5.95
CA TYR A 554 16.91 -16.74 4.63
C TYR A 554 18.23 -15.98 4.43
N MET A 555 18.84 -15.47 5.50
CA MET A 555 20.12 -14.74 5.43
C MET A 555 21.25 -15.54 4.77
N SER A 556 21.25 -16.86 4.86
CA SER A 556 22.26 -17.72 4.21
C SER A 556 22.27 -17.59 2.67
N PHE A 557 21.15 -17.21 2.06
CA PHE A 557 21.02 -17.03 0.62
C PHE A 557 21.55 -15.67 0.12
N HIS A 558 21.75 -14.66 1.00
CA HIS A 558 22.29 -13.36 0.60
C HIS A 558 23.69 -13.44 -0.02
N ALA A 559 24.50 -14.40 0.43
CA ALA A 559 25.85 -14.63 -0.11
C ALA A 559 25.86 -15.43 -1.42
N LEU A 560 24.73 -15.99 -1.84
CA LEU A 560 24.60 -16.84 -3.00
C LEU A 560 24.17 -16.02 -4.23
N ARG A 561 24.66 -16.43 -5.39
CA ARG A 561 24.16 -15.90 -6.65
C ARG A 561 22.94 -16.71 -7.09
N PRO A 562 21.79 -16.08 -7.37
CA PRO A 562 20.62 -16.81 -7.87
C PRO A 562 20.88 -17.33 -9.29
N ASP A 563 20.36 -18.50 -9.61
CA ASP A 563 20.39 -19.11 -10.95
C ASP A 563 19.44 -18.40 -11.91
N ALA A 564 18.33 -17.84 -11.39
CA ALA A 564 17.36 -17.07 -12.16
C ALA A 564 16.67 -16.03 -11.28
N GLN A 565 16.11 -15.02 -11.92
CA GLN A 565 15.24 -14.01 -11.32
C GLN A 565 13.96 -13.94 -12.17
N ILE A 566 12.81 -14.23 -11.55
CA ILE A 566 11.50 -14.26 -12.19
C ILE A 566 10.84 -12.90 -11.96
N ASP A 567 10.57 -12.18 -13.04
CA ASP A 567 9.88 -10.88 -13.06
C ASP A 567 10.33 -9.92 -11.94
N TYR A 568 11.63 -9.96 -11.65
CA TYR A 568 12.36 -9.14 -10.67
C TYR A 568 12.12 -9.49 -9.20
N SER A 569 11.02 -10.15 -8.81
CA SER A 569 10.59 -10.28 -7.42
C SER A 569 10.67 -11.70 -6.85
N VAL A 570 11.01 -12.73 -7.64
CA VAL A 570 11.27 -14.09 -7.14
C VAL A 570 12.63 -14.57 -7.63
N LEU A 571 13.51 -14.94 -6.68
CA LEU A 571 14.83 -15.49 -6.98
C LEU A 571 14.80 -17.02 -6.92
N VAL A 572 15.53 -17.67 -7.84
CA VAL A 572 15.62 -19.13 -7.93
C VAL A 572 17.03 -19.56 -7.64
N TYR A 573 17.17 -20.52 -6.75
CA TYR A 573 18.45 -21.18 -6.41
C TYR A 573 18.32 -22.67 -6.67
N ARG A 574 19.36 -23.32 -7.22
CA ARG A 574 19.38 -24.75 -7.52
C ARG A 574 20.52 -25.42 -6.79
N GLY A 575 20.23 -26.48 -6.05
CA GLY A 575 21.25 -27.21 -5.34
C GLY A 575 20.78 -27.84 -4.05
N THR A 576 21.71 -28.02 -3.14
CA THR A 576 21.45 -28.48 -1.78
C THR A 576 21.85 -27.36 -0.81
N PHE A 577 20.90 -26.99 0.05
CA PHE A 577 21.05 -25.84 0.94
C PHE A 577 20.77 -26.23 2.38
N ARG A 578 21.54 -25.67 3.30
CA ARG A 578 21.30 -25.76 4.72
C ARG A 578 20.50 -24.54 5.17
N ILE A 579 19.34 -24.77 5.80
CA ILE A 579 18.35 -23.75 6.18
C ILE A 579 17.94 -23.90 7.65
N ASP A 580 18.90 -23.96 8.56
CA ASP A 580 18.66 -24.26 9.97
C ASP A 580 17.64 -23.31 10.62
N GLN A 581 17.76 -21.99 10.38
CA GLN A 581 16.83 -20.99 10.94
C GLN A 581 15.39 -21.20 10.42
N ALA A 582 15.20 -21.45 9.13
CA ALA A 582 13.88 -21.73 8.58
C ALA A 582 13.31 -23.06 9.10
N ALA A 583 14.16 -24.09 9.24
CA ALA A 583 13.77 -25.36 9.81
C ALA A 583 13.37 -25.24 11.29
N ALA A 584 14.09 -24.44 12.08
CA ALA A 584 13.74 -24.14 13.46
C ALA A 584 12.44 -23.34 13.54
N LEU A 585 12.27 -22.28 12.70
CA LEU A 585 11.07 -21.46 12.65
C LEU A 585 9.81 -22.28 12.32
N SER A 586 9.88 -23.19 11.35
CA SER A 586 8.74 -24.07 11.02
C SER A 586 8.29 -24.93 12.20
N ARG A 587 9.24 -25.43 13.02
CA ARG A 587 8.96 -26.19 14.25
C ARG A 587 8.38 -25.31 15.36
N VAL A 588 8.91 -24.10 15.52
CA VAL A 588 8.35 -23.08 16.44
C VAL A 588 6.88 -22.80 16.13
N GLN A 589 6.59 -22.50 14.87
CA GLN A 589 5.23 -22.22 14.43
C GLN A 589 4.31 -23.43 14.61
N ARG A 590 4.77 -24.64 14.27
CA ARG A 590 3.98 -25.87 14.47
C ARG A 590 3.80 -26.20 15.96
N ALA A 591 4.83 -25.97 16.80
CA ALA A 591 4.72 -26.17 18.25
C ALA A 591 3.68 -25.22 18.86
N ASN A 592 3.66 -23.94 18.45
CA ASN A 592 2.65 -23.00 18.87
C ASN A 592 1.24 -23.43 18.43
N GLY A 593 1.07 -23.93 17.19
CA GLY A 593 -0.17 -24.52 16.71
C GLY A 593 -0.65 -25.70 17.58
N LEU A 594 0.26 -26.62 17.93
CA LEU A 594 -0.06 -27.75 18.81
C LEU A 594 -0.47 -27.32 20.23
N MET A 595 0.06 -26.21 20.75
CA MET A 595 -0.42 -25.65 22.01
C MET A 595 -1.89 -25.21 21.92
N HIS A 596 -2.27 -24.55 20.82
CA HIS A 596 -3.67 -24.20 20.56
C HIS A 596 -4.57 -25.42 20.35
N GLU A 597 -4.03 -26.50 19.80
CA GLU A 597 -4.71 -27.80 19.66
C GLU A 597 -4.75 -28.62 20.99
N HIS A 598 -4.29 -28.07 22.11
CA HIS A 598 -4.19 -28.73 23.40
C HIS A 598 -3.30 -30.00 23.40
N GLN A 599 -2.20 -29.98 22.62
CA GLN A 599 -1.24 -31.08 22.51
C GLN A 599 0.17 -30.71 23.05
N PRO A 600 0.30 -30.32 24.32
CA PRO A 600 1.53 -29.69 24.84
C PRO A 600 2.75 -30.61 24.86
N VAL A 601 2.56 -31.93 24.98
CA VAL A 601 3.68 -32.89 24.97
C VAL A 601 4.35 -32.94 23.58
N GLN A 602 3.56 -32.94 22.52
CA GLN A 602 4.07 -32.93 21.15
C GLN A 602 4.69 -31.56 20.83
N ALA A 603 4.07 -30.48 21.31
CA ALA A 603 4.59 -29.13 21.19
C ALA A 603 5.99 -29.01 21.84
N LEU A 604 6.17 -29.55 23.03
CA LEU A 604 7.47 -29.54 23.72
C LEU A 604 8.55 -30.32 22.94
N ALA A 605 8.19 -31.47 22.36
CA ALA A 605 9.14 -32.23 21.53
C ALA A 605 9.65 -31.41 20.35
N LEU A 606 8.73 -30.76 19.60
CA LEU A 606 9.09 -29.87 18.46
C LEU A 606 9.88 -28.64 18.90
N ALA A 607 9.55 -28.04 20.04
CA ALA A 607 10.27 -26.89 20.56
C ALA A 607 11.73 -27.26 20.94
N ARG A 608 11.94 -28.46 21.50
CA ARG A 608 13.30 -29.00 21.76
C ARG A 608 14.08 -29.24 20.46
N GLU A 609 13.43 -29.79 19.45
CA GLU A 609 14.05 -29.96 18.12
C GLU A 609 14.42 -28.58 17.51
N ALA A 610 13.55 -27.61 17.58
CA ALA A 610 13.83 -26.25 17.11
C ALA A 610 15.05 -25.64 17.79
N ALA A 611 15.10 -25.70 19.13
CA ALA A 611 16.21 -25.20 19.92
C ALA A 611 17.52 -25.98 19.71
N ALA A 612 17.45 -27.25 19.31
CA ALA A 612 18.62 -28.05 18.96
C ALA A 612 19.17 -27.72 17.57
N ILE A 613 18.27 -27.40 16.60
CA ILE A 613 18.65 -27.03 15.24
C ILE A 613 19.24 -25.60 15.21
N ASP A 614 18.61 -24.67 15.93
CA ASP A 614 19.07 -23.30 16.07
C ASP A 614 19.22 -22.89 17.54
N PRO A 615 20.38 -23.23 18.16
CA PRO A 615 20.63 -22.96 19.58
C PRO A 615 20.69 -21.46 19.93
N GLU A 616 21.00 -20.59 18.94
CA GLU A 616 21.05 -19.14 19.10
C GLU A 616 19.75 -18.49 18.69
N GLY A 617 18.79 -19.24 18.13
CA GLY A 617 17.49 -18.73 17.66
C GLY A 617 16.63 -18.24 18.82
N ILE A 618 16.30 -16.93 18.80
CA ILE A 618 15.52 -16.29 19.87
C ILE A 618 14.14 -16.94 19.97
N ASP A 619 13.45 -17.10 18.85
CA ASP A 619 12.10 -17.68 18.83
C ASP A 619 12.10 -19.17 19.21
N ALA A 620 13.13 -19.93 18.80
CA ALA A 620 13.28 -21.34 19.17
C ALA A 620 13.45 -21.50 20.66
N GLN A 621 14.35 -20.74 21.27
CA GLN A 621 14.62 -20.80 22.72
C GLN A 621 13.46 -20.20 23.54
N ASN A 622 12.86 -19.10 23.11
CA ASN A 622 11.73 -18.47 23.80
C ASN A 622 10.50 -19.41 23.80
N THR A 623 10.22 -20.06 22.66
CA THR A 623 9.11 -21.01 22.53
C THR A 623 9.34 -22.24 23.40
N LEU A 624 10.56 -22.79 23.41
CA LEU A 624 10.91 -23.88 24.32
C LEU A 624 10.69 -23.46 25.78
N GLY A 625 11.16 -22.27 26.16
CA GLY A 625 10.98 -21.75 27.51
C GLY A 625 9.51 -21.60 27.90
N ASN A 626 8.68 -21.08 27.01
CA ASN A 626 7.24 -20.87 27.22
C ASN A 626 6.53 -22.22 27.46
N ILE A 627 6.72 -23.18 26.57
CA ILE A 627 6.05 -24.48 26.63
C ILE A 627 6.54 -25.29 27.84
N ALA A 628 7.86 -25.28 28.14
CA ALA A 628 8.42 -25.95 29.32
C ALA A 628 7.87 -25.35 30.63
N ALA A 629 7.72 -24.03 30.71
CA ALA A 629 7.14 -23.35 31.87
C ALA A 629 5.68 -23.75 32.09
N GLU A 630 4.88 -23.81 31.01
CA GLU A 630 3.47 -24.22 31.09
C GLU A 630 3.32 -25.68 31.57
N LEU A 631 4.27 -26.55 31.22
CA LEU A 631 4.33 -27.93 31.67
C LEU A 631 5.04 -28.11 33.05
N GLY A 632 5.37 -27.02 33.73
CA GLY A 632 6.00 -27.05 35.06
C GLY A 632 7.50 -27.40 35.06
N GLN A 633 8.15 -27.47 33.91
CA GLN A 633 9.58 -27.81 33.76
C GLN A 633 10.44 -26.54 33.93
N LYS A 634 10.46 -26.00 35.15
CA LYS A 634 11.01 -24.67 35.48
C LYS A 634 12.50 -24.50 35.14
N ASP A 635 13.31 -25.52 35.34
CA ASP A 635 14.76 -25.44 35.08
C ASP A 635 15.06 -25.38 33.59
N GLU A 636 14.36 -26.18 32.79
CA GLU A 636 14.44 -26.12 31.32
C GLU A 636 13.96 -24.78 30.77
N ALA A 637 12.81 -24.30 31.27
CA ALA A 637 12.27 -23.00 30.90
C ALA A 637 13.27 -21.85 31.17
N ARG A 638 13.85 -21.84 32.37
CA ARG A 638 14.85 -20.84 32.78
C ARG A 638 16.08 -20.88 31.88
N LYS A 639 16.61 -22.07 31.57
CA LYS A 639 17.78 -22.25 30.70
C LYS A 639 17.50 -21.77 29.30
N ALA A 640 16.36 -22.12 28.73
CA ALA A 640 15.95 -21.70 27.40
C ALA A 640 15.75 -20.16 27.30
N TRP A 641 15.07 -19.55 28.25
CA TRP A 641 14.91 -18.09 28.29
C TRP A 641 16.24 -17.36 28.52
N GLN A 642 17.19 -17.91 29.26
CA GLN A 642 18.53 -17.32 29.39
C GLN A 642 19.27 -17.32 28.03
N ALA A 643 19.16 -18.41 27.27
CA ALA A 643 19.73 -18.48 25.92
C ALA A 643 19.06 -17.46 24.98
N ALA A 644 17.70 -17.41 24.94
CA ALA A 644 16.96 -16.42 24.16
C ALA A 644 17.33 -14.97 24.52
N LEU A 645 17.47 -14.66 25.81
CA LEU A 645 17.87 -13.35 26.32
C LEU A 645 19.30 -12.97 25.89
N ALA A 646 20.23 -13.93 25.90
CA ALA A 646 21.60 -13.70 25.45
C ALA A 646 21.65 -13.31 23.96
N SER A 647 20.88 -14.00 23.12
CA SER A 647 20.75 -13.69 21.69
C SER A 647 19.99 -12.39 21.44
N ALA A 648 18.89 -12.13 22.17
CA ALA A 648 18.10 -10.90 22.02
C ALA A 648 18.92 -9.63 22.35
N ARG A 649 19.88 -9.71 23.26
CA ARG A 649 20.79 -8.61 23.58
C ARG A 649 21.82 -8.31 22.49
N GLN A 650 21.94 -9.14 21.48
CA GLN A 650 22.83 -8.95 20.34
C GLN A 650 22.11 -8.29 19.15
N LEU A 651 20.78 -8.19 19.17
CA LEU A 651 20.01 -7.47 18.16
C LEU A 651 20.29 -5.96 18.26
N GLU A 652 19.92 -5.23 17.20
CA GLU A 652 19.82 -3.77 17.27
C GLU A 652 18.92 -3.38 18.47
N PRO A 653 19.23 -2.29 19.21
CA PRO A 653 18.56 -1.98 20.48
C PRO A 653 17.03 -1.90 20.37
N ASP A 654 16.51 -1.30 19.29
CA ASP A 654 15.07 -1.16 19.09
C ASP A 654 14.39 -2.51 18.74
N ALA A 655 15.07 -3.37 17.98
CA ALA A 655 14.59 -4.72 17.64
C ALA A 655 14.60 -5.65 18.84
N GLY A 656 15.67 -5.60 19.66
CA GLY A 656 15.84 -6.48 20.82
C GLY A 656 14.98 -6.11 22.03
N LYS A 657 14.58 -4.85 22.16
CA LYS A 657 13.89 -4.33 23.35
C LYS A 657 12.63 -5.09 23.73
N GLY A 658 11.79 -5.43 22.75
CA GLY A 658 10.54 -6.16 22.95
C GLY A 658 10.80 -7.56 23.50
N TYR A 659 11.71 -8.30 22.90
CA TYR A 659 12.14 -9.64 23.34
C TYR A 659 12.70 -9.62 24.75
N ILE A 660 13.62 -8.69 25.03
CA ILE A 660 14.27 -8.56 26.34
C ILE A 660 13.23 -8.36 27.45
N LEU A 661 12.33 -7.38 27.27
CA LEU A 661 11.30 -7.06 28.26
C LEU A 661 10.34 -8.23 28.52
N ASP A 662 9.90 -8.91 27.45
CA ASP A 662 9.00 -10.06 27.54
C ASP A 662 9.66 -11.23 28.27
N ILE A 663 10.87 -11.61 27.87
CA ILE A 663 11.61 -12.74 28.47
C ILE A 663 11.93 -12.44 29.94
N GLU A 664 12.41 -11.23 30.28
CA GLU A 664 12.70 -10.88 31.68
C GLU A 664 11.44 -10.88 32.55
N ALA A 665 10.28 -10.46 32.00
CA ALA A 665 9.01 -10.52 32.72
C ALA A 665 8.58 -11.96 33.00
N LYS A 666 8.77 -12.88 32.04
CA LYS A 666 8.48 -14.32 32.19
C LYS A 666 9.40 -14.97 33.23
N MET A 667 10.70 -14.69 33.17
CA MET A 667 11.67 -15.20 34.13
C MET A 667 11.39 -14.75 35.57
N LYS A 668 10.85 -13.56 35.79
CA LYS A 668 10.45 -13.05 37.11
C LYS A 668 9.23 -13.77 37.69
N LYS A 669 8.35 -14.30 36.83
CA LYS A 669 7.13 -15.02 37.22
C LYS A 669 7.35 -16.51 37.50
N LEU A 670 8.47 -17.09 37.07
CA LEU A 670 8.83 -18.50 37.22
C LEU A 670 9.29 -18.83 38.67
#